data_d4a3d3d4305d1bd364d3709f3a9f1ce8
#
_entry.id   d4a3d3d4305d1bd364d3709f3a9f1ce8
#
_cell.length_a   1.000
_cell.length_b   1.000
_cell.length_c   1.000
_cell.angle_alpha   90.00
_cell.angle_beta   90.00
_cell.angle_gamma   90.00
#
_symmetry.space_group_name_H-M   'P 1'
#
loop_
_entity.id
_entity.type
_entity.pdbx_description
1 polymer ?
#
loop_
_entity_poly.entity_id
_entity_poly.type
_entity_poly.pdbx_seq_one_letter_code
_entity_poly.pdbx_strand_id
1 'polypeptide(L)'
;MFGFPFVQQHDSMQCGVACLQMIIKYYGLNCDYQYLDNICFATSEGISLNGISCAAKEIGLKSLCGTLTIKQLSKNIFPCIIHWNQNHFVVLYKVDKNGHRFWIADPQKGKYTLSIDEFKKHWVSITSDTEDKGIAMYFEPTERFLNFSTEAEFKKRSFRFLFGYLLTYKKYFLQILLGLLSGCLLQFIMPFLTQAIVDIGIKYNNIGFIWLVLLGELMIVIGRTATDFIRRWLLLHISMRINISLVSDFFIKLLKLPMAFFDTKLIGDLLQRIEDHSRVQNFLTGQVLNVVFTFLSFIIFGVVLFIYNKIIFGVFIIGSIIYGLWILSFLQRRKVLDYEMFEQQAINQNKTYQFITSMQEIKLQDCEQRRRWEWEDIQADLFKVQMKSLKLQQTQEAGSIFINEVKNILITVFAATAVINGQITLGAMLAIQYIVGQLNSPVEQFMSFIYSLQDVKISLERINEIHEGKNEESTDNQVKTFTDEKSINIESIDFKYDPHALKKTLNGVSFNIPEGKVTAIVGASGSGKTTLIKLMLGYYPVMSGSITIAGRNINEYNLKWWRRHCGVVMQDGVIFSESIARNIAVDDGEVNVMRLERAARIANIHDYVMGLPLKYNTIIGRDGIGLSQGQKQRILIARAVYKNPDFIFLDEATNALDAK
;
A
#
# COMPACT_ATOMS: atom_id res chain seq x y z
N MET A 1 14.34 17.02 26.58
CA MET A 1 15.26 16.42 25.58
C MET A 1 14.42 15.65 24.56
N PHE A 2 14.25 16.19 23.39
CA PHE A 2 13.60 15.47 22.29
C PHE A 2 14.47 14.27 21.93
N GLY A 3 13.91 13.05 21.99
CA GLY A 3 14.63 11.83 21.60
C GLY A 3 14.99 11.87 20.10
N PHE A 4 15.98 11.05 19.64
CA PHE A 4 16.38 10.97 18.23
C PHE A 4 15.13 10.81 17.32
N PRO A 5 15.02 11.56 16.20
CA PRO A 5 13.88 11.44 15.31
C PRO A 5 13.78 10.02 14.73
N PHE A 6 12.55 9.52 14.59
CA PHE A 6 12.31 8.20 14.02
C PHE A 6 11.38 8.32 12.82
N VAL A 7 11.76 7.65 11.74
CA VAL A 7 10.97 7.54 10.51
C VAL A 7 10.91 6.07 10.13
N GLN A 8 9.72 5.61 9.83
CA GLN A 8 9.49 4.25 9.39
C GLN A 8 9.50 4.17 7.87
N GLN A 9 10.01 3.08 7.32
CA GLN A 9 9.96 2.82 5.87
C GLN A 9 8.53 2.54 5.41
N HIS A 10 8.20 2.93 4.19
CA HIS A 10 6.87 2.74 3.62
C HIS A 10 6.73 1.41 2.88
N ASP A 11 7.82 0.88 2.32
CA ASP A 11 7.91 -0.45 1.73
C ASP A 11 9.24 -1.14 2.10
N SER A 12 9.36 -2.42 1.75
CA SER A 12 10.50 -3.25 2.14
C SER A 12 11.84 -2.80 1.56
N MET A 13 11.84 -2.02 0.47
CA MET A 13 13.05 -1.58 -0.26
C MET A 13 13.51 -0.16 0.12
N GLN A 14 12.73 0.57 0.92
CA GLN A 14 12.98 1.98 1.23
C GLN A 14 13.72 2.22 2.56
N CYS A 15 14.42 1.23 3.11
CA CYS A 15 15.15 1.39 4.38
C CYS A 15 16.19 2.53 4.32
N GLY A 16 16.91 2.68 3.20
CA GLY A 16 17.89 3.76 3.02
C GLY A 16 17.27 5.15 2.97
N VAL A 17 16.08 5.32 2.34
CA VAL A 17 15.32 6.59 2.32
C VAL A 17 14.94 6.99 3.74
N ALA A 18 14.36 6.06 4.50
CA ALA A 18 13.94 6.31 5.88
C ALA A 18 15.13 6.67 6.78
N CYS A 19 16.28 5.98 6.61
CA CYS A 19 17.52 6.31 7.32
C CYS A 19 18.01 7.72 6.98
N LEU A 20 18.05 8.08 5.69
CA LEU A 20 18.46 9.42 5.27
C LEU A 20 17.50 10.49 5.81
N GLN A 21 16.19 10.25 5.80
CA GLN A 21 15.21 11.18 6.38
C GLN A 21 15.39 11.34 7.89
N MET A 22 15.74 10.28 8.63
CA MET A 22 16.07 10.40 10.06
C MET A 22 17.28 11.28 10.29
N ILE A 23 18.34 11.17 9.46
CA ILE A 23 19.52 12.02 9.51
C ILE A 23 19.16 13.49 9.21
N ILE A 24 18.37 13.74 8.16
CA ILE A 24 17.93 15.09 7.79
C ILE A 24 17.14 15.75 8.92
N LYS A 25 16.21 15.01 9.53
CA LYS A 25 15.42 15.47 10.68
C LYS A 25 16.27 15.73 11.92
N TYR A 26 17.33 14.95 12.13
CA TYR A 26 18.25 15.16 13.23
C TYR A 26 18.99 16.51 13.09
N TYR A 27 19.37 16.88 11.86
CA TYR A 27 19.98 18.18 11.57
C TYR A 27 18.96 19.33 11.45
N GLY A 28 17.67 19.10 11.73
CA GLY A 28 16.65 20.14 11.89
C GLY A 28 15.87 20.49 10.61
N LEU A 29 16.11 19.80 9.49
CA LEU A 29 15.38 20.00 8.25
C LEU A 29 14.25 18.96 8.11
N ASN A 30 13.13 19.36 7.52
CA ASN A 30 12.04 18.45 7.19
C ASN A 30 11.92 18.33 5.67
N CYS A 31 12.28 17.17 5.14
CA CYS A 31 12.18 16.89 3.71
C CYS A 31 11.04 15.89 3.46
N ASP A 32 10.36 16.03 2.32
CA ASP A 32 9.30 15.08 1.96
C ASP A 32 9.88 13.71 1.64
N TYR A 33 9.21 12.65 2.09
CA TYR A 33 9.67 11.26 1.92
C TYR A 33 9.71 10.86 0.45
N GLN A 34 8.71 11.26 -0.31
CA GLN A 34 8.58 10.92 -1.72
C GLN A 34 9.62 11.61 -2.60
N TYR A 35 9.99 12.85 -2.25
CA TYR A 35 11.12 13.53 -2.89
C TYR A 35 12.42 12.76 -2.65
N LEU A 36 12.64 12.31 -1.40
CA LEU A 36 13.82 11.51 -1.05
C LEU A 36 13.85 10.17 -1.78
N ASP A 37 12.72 9.49 -1.90
CA ASP A 37 12.59 8.22 -2.63
C ASP A 37 13.00 8.39 -4.10
N ASN A 38 12.51 9.45 -4.74
CA ASN A 38 12.83 9.76 -6.13
C ASN A 38 14.34 10.02 -6.36
N ILE A 39 15.00 10.74 -5.46
CA ILE A 39 16.44 11.06 -5.61
C ILE A 39 17.36 9.93 -5.16
N CYS A 40 16.92 9.09 -4.19
CA CYS A 40 17.66 7.89 -3.78
C CYS A 40 17.56 6.77 -4.81
N PHE A 41 16.50 6.74 -5.61
CA PHE A 41 16.22 5.73 -6.63
C PHE A 41 16.20 4.31 -6.06
N ALA A 42 15.16 3.98 -5.28
CA ALA A 42 14.95 2.64 -4.76
C ALA A 42 14.64 1.66 -5.91
N THR A 43 15.36 0.54 -5.97
CA THR A 43 15.12 -0.56 -6.93
C THR A 43 14.47 -1.75 -6.22
N SER A 44 14.08 -2.78 -6.98
CA SER A 44 13.58 -4.05 -6.42
C SER A 44 14.63 -4.80 -5.58
N GLU A 45 15.92 -4.43 -5.70
CA GLU A 45 17.02 -4.96 -4.89
C GLU A 45 17.34 -4.07 -3.68
N GLY A 46 16.63 -2.94 -3.52
CA GLY A 46 16.86 -1.95 -2.49
C GLY A 46 17.60 -0.70 -2.99
N ILE A 47 18.21 0.03 -2.08
CA ILE A 47 18.96 1.27 -2.36
C ILE A 47 20.44 1.03 -2.20
N SER A 48 21.23 1.50 -3.16
CA SER A 48 22.68 1.44 -3.05
C SER A 48 23.25 2.52 -2.10
N LEU A 49 24.40 2.25 -1.46
CA LEU A 49 25.11 3.27 -0.67
C LEU A 49 25.44 4.51 -1.50
N ASN A 50 25.72 4.32 -2.80
CA ASN A 50 25.97 5.42 -3.71
C ASN A 50 24.70 6.25 -3.95
N GLY A 51 23.53 5.61 -4.05
CA GLY A 51 22.23 6.29 -4.15
C GLY A 51 21.96 7.18 -2.93
N ILE A 52 22.20 6.66 -1.71
CA ILE A 52 22.06 7.45 -0.48
C ILE A 52 23.07 8.64 -0.47
N SER A 53 24.31 8.40 -0.92
CA SER A 53 25.36 9.44 -1.00
C SER A 53 24.99 10.55 -1.97
N CYS A 54 24.52 10.19 -3.18
CA CYS A 54 24.09 11.15 -4.20
C CYS A 54 22.88 11.97 -3.73
N ALA A 55 21.88 11.33 -3.16
CA ALA A 55 20.72 11.99 -2.59
C ALA A 55 21.10 12.96 -1.45
N ALA A 56 21.99 12.53 -0.56
CA ALA A 56 22.51 13.38 0.51
C ALA A 56 23.21 14.62 -0.05
N LYS A 57 24.06 14.46 -1.08
CA LYS A 57 24.77 15.56 -1.74
C LYS A 57 23.82 16.54 -2.42
N GLU A 58 22.73 16.06 -3.03
CA GLU A 58 21.74 16.92 -3.68
C GLU A 58 21.06 17.85 -2.68
N ILE A 59 20.77 17.35 -1.47
CA ILE A 59 20.17 18.12 -0.36
C ILE A 59 21.19 19.03 0.32
N GLY A 60 22.49 18.84 0.05
CA GLY A 60 23.56 19.63 0.68
C GLY A 60 24.18 18.96 1.90
N LEU A 61 24.01 17.65 2.10
CA LEU A 61 24.76 16.88 3.09
C LEU A 61 26.01 16.28 2.43
N LYS A 62 27.16 16.51 3.02
CA LYS A 62 28.39 15.80 2.63
C LYS A 62 28.40 14.44 3.29
N SER A 63 28.61 13.38 2.51
CA SER A 63 28.63 12.01 3.02
C SER A 63 30.01 11.38 2.87
N LEU A 64 30.42 10.58 3.84
CA LEU A 64 31.63 9.78 3.83
C LEU A 64 31.29 8.34 4.18
N CYS A 65 31.53 7.42 3.24
CA CYS A 65 31.30 5.98 3.44
C CYS A 65 32.63 5.26 3.58
N GLY A 66 32.72 4.32 4.52
CA GLY A 66 33.93 3.53 4.71
C GLY A 66 33.71 2.26 5.52
N THR A 67 34.70 1.38 5.47
CA THR A 67 34.76 0.18 6.29
C THR A 67 35.51 0.48 7.58
N LEU A 68 34.93 0.18 8.73
CA LEU A 68 35.45 0.52 10.04
C LEU A 68 35.48 -0.73 10.95
N THR A 69 36.40 -0.71 11.92
CA THR A 69 36.35 -1.61 13.06
C THR A 69 35.41 -1.08 14.13
N ILE A 70 34.96 -1.95 15.06
CA ILE A 70 34.08 -1.51 16.16
C ILE A 70 34.74 -0.43 17.03
N LYS A 71 36.04 -0.52 17.25
CA LYS A 71 36.79 0.49 18.01
C LYS A 71 36.80 1.84 17.31
N GLN A 72 36.91 1.86 15.99
CA GLN A 72 36.84 3.08 15.19
C GLN A 72 35.41 3.64 15.18
N LEU A 73 34.39 2.77 14.97
CA LEU A 73 32.99 3.16 14.98
C LEU A 73 32.58 3.82 16.30
N SER A 74 32.99 3.26 17.45
CA SER A 74 32.62 3.77 18.78
C SER A 74 33.21 5.13 19.12
N LYS A 75 34.29 5.56 18.44
CA LYS A 75 34.98 6.85 18.65
C LYS A 75 34.50 7.96 17.71
N ASN A 76 33.66 7.64 16.74
CA ASN A 76 33.23 8.58 15.72
C ASN A 76 31.96 9.37 16.09
N ILE A 77 31.60 10.30 15.21
CA ILE A 77 30.45 11.22 15.37
C ILE A 77 29.15 10.48 15.02
N PHE A 78 28.10 10.68 15.81
CA PHE A 78 26.76 10.13 15.57
C PHE A 78 25.77 11.26 15.28
N PRO A 79 24.72 11.00 14.48
CA PRO A 79 24.26 9.72 13.93
C PRO A 79 24.97 9.32 12.64
N CYS A 80 25.01 8.01 12.35
CA CYS A 80 25.51 7.47 11.08
C CYS A 80 24.60 6.35 10.57
N ILE A 81 24.55 6.15 9.26
CA ILE A 81 23.86 5.00 8.63
C ILE A 81 24.84 3.83 8.58
N ILE A 82 24.40 2.65 8.98
CA ILE A 82 25.22 1.42 8.94
C ILE A 82 24.52 0.35 8.11
N HIS A 83 25.33 -0.47 7.40
CA HIS A 83 24.83 -1.60 6.65
C HIS A 83 24.60 -2.78 7.57
N TRP A 84 23.41 -3.36 7.54
CA TRP A 84 22.88 -4.29 8.51
C TRP A 84 22.46 -5.60 7.86
N ASN A 85 22.85 -6.75 8.42
CA ASN A 85 22.57 -8.07 7.85
C ASN A 85 22.91 -8.22 6.36
N GLN A 86 23.79 -7.41 5.82
CA GLN A 86 24.21 -7.38 4.40
C GLN A 86 23.10 -7.03 3.38
N ASN A 87 21.88 -6.70 3.83
CA ASN A 87 20.74 -6.41 2.97
C ASN A 87 19.84 -5.28 3.49
N HIS A 88 20.20 -4.61 4.58
CA HIS A 88 19.36 -3.60 5.23
C HIS A 88 20.20 -2.40 5.68
N PHE A 89 19.56 -1.24 5.88
CA PHE A 89 20.18 -0.04 6.45
C PHE A 89 19.47 0.38 7.72
N VAL A 90 20.26 0.73 8.74
CA VAL A 90 19.76 1.26 10.02
C VAL A 90 20.59 2.45 10.45
N VAL A 91 20.05 3.29 11.32
CA VAL A 91 20.78 4.44 11.89
C VAL A 91 21.30 4.09 13.27
N LEU A 92 22.62 4.18 13.43
CA LEU A 92 23.27 4.16 14.73
C LEU A 92 23.34 5.60 15.25
N TYR A 93 22.57 5.93 16.30
CA TYR A 93 22.47 7.30 16.76
C TYR A 93 23.17 7.58 18.10
N LYS A 94 23.60 6.53 18.80
CA LYS A 94 24.34 6.67 20.06
C LYS A 94 25.11 5.40 20.38
N VAL A 95 26.30 5.54 20.96
CA VAL A 95 27.10 4.46 21.54
C VAL A 95 27.46 4.84 22.96
N ASP A 96 27.52 3.87 23.87
CA ASP A 96 27.94 4.09 25.25
C ASP A 96 29.43 4.46 25.31
N LYS A 97 29.83 5.25 26.31
CA LYS A 97 31.23 5.69 26.53
C LYS A 97 32.23 4.52 26.59
N ASN A 98 31.76 3.36 27.02
CA ASN A 98 32.56 2.14 27.14
C ASN A 98 32.48 1.25 25.89
N GLY A 99 31.68 1.60 24.88
CA GLY A 99 31.49 0.82 23.66
C GLY A 99 30.73 -0.51 23.84
N HIS A 100 30.00 -0.70 24.96
CA HIS A 100 29.28 -1.94 25.26
C HIS A 100 27.81 -1.94 24.81
N ARG A 101 27.20 -0.75 24.59
CA ARG A 101 25.80 -0.63 24.20
C ARG A 101 25.67 0.28 22.97
N PHE A 102 24.86 -0.19 22.01
CA PHE A 102 24.59 0.48 20.73
C PHE A 102 23.11 0.78 20.61
N TRP A 103 22.75 2.05 20.40
CA TRP A 103 21.37 2.51 20.20
C TRP A 103 21.08 2.63 18.71
N ILE A 104 20.18 1.81 18.23
CA ILE A 104 19.83 1.69 16.83
C ILE A 104 18.42 2.22 16.61
N ALA A 105 18.23 2.98 15.54
CA ALA A 105 16.94 3.31 14.96
C ALA A 105 16.81 2.56 13.63
N ASP A 106 16.09 1.47 13.67
CA ASP A 106 15.83 0.59 12.54
C ASP A 106 14.51 1.01 11.90
N PRO A 107 14.50 1.44 10.62
CA PRO A 107 13.27 1.85 9.92
C PRO A 107 12.17 0.79 9.95
N GLN A 108 12.55 -0.48 10.12
CA GLN A 108 11.65 -1.63 10.16
C GLN A 108 11.12 -1.92 11.56
N LYS A 109 12.03 -1.98 12.56
CA LYS A 109 11.76 -2.53 13.90
C LYS A 109 11.58 -1.46 14.98
N GLY A 110 11.84 -0.19 14.67
CA GLY A 110 11.82 0.87 15.68
C GLY A 110 13.16 1.10 16.36
N LYS A 111 13.13 1.71 17.55
CA LYS A 111 14.34 1.99 18.32
C LYS A 111 14.60 0.89 19.35
N TYR A 112 15.81 0.36 19.35
CA TYR A 112 16.24 -0.64 20.32
C TYR A 112 17.72 -0.48 20.66
N THR A 113 18.15 -1.21 21.68
CA THR A 113 19.52 -1.20 22.16
C THR A 113 20.08 -2.60 22.15
N LEU A 114 21.29 -2.77 21.63
CA LEU A 114 21.99 -4.05 21.55
C LEU A 114 23.27 -4.06 22.37
N SER A 115 23.65 -5.24 22.82
CA SER A 115 24.98 -5.52 23.35
C SER A 115 26.02 -5.58 22.22
N ILE A 116 27.31 -5.49 22.57
CA ILE A 116 28.40 -5.55 21.58
C ILE A 116 28.39 -6.87 20.77
N ASP A 117 28.08 -7.99 21.40
CA ASP A 117 28.11 -9.30 20.74
C ASP A 117 26.93 -9.48 19.77
N GLU A 118 25.76 -8.99 20.14
CA GLU A 118 24.59 -8.95 19.25
C GLU A 118 24.80 -7.98 18.08
N PHE A 119 25.38 -6.81 18.35
CA PHE A 119 25.71 -5.82 17.32
C PHE A 119 26.66 -6.38 16.28
N LYS A 120 27.73 -7.06 16.70
CA LYS A 120 28.70 -7.69 15.81
C LYS A 120 28.06 -8.67 14.84
N LYS A 121 27.18 -9.53 15.32
CA LYS A 121 26.52 -10.56 14.49
C LYS A 121 25.78 -9.95 13.30
N HIS A 122 25.27 -8.74 13.43
CA HIS A 122 24.45 -8.09 12.41
C HIS A 122 25.22 -7.07 11.56
N TRP A 123 26.27 -6.43 12.12
CA TRP A 123 26.98 -5.35 11.44
C TRP A 123 28.22 -5.76 10.66
N VAL A 124 28.94 -6.80 11.15
CA VAL A 124 30.20 -7.24 10.50
C VAL A 124 29.88 -7.77 9.11
N SER A 125 30.52 -7.15 8.10
CA SER A 125 30.35 -7.51 6.69
C SER A 125 31.58 -8.19 6.12
N ILE A 126 32.77 -7.95 6.72
CA ILE A 126 34.06 -8.47 6.27
C ILE A 126 34.77 -9.06 7.50
N THR A 127 34.93 -10.35 7.48
CA THR A 127 35.74 -11.10 8.46
C THR A 127 37.12 -11.36 7.84
N SER A 128 38.18 -10.84 8.46
CA SER A 128 39.56 -11.17 8.09
C SER A 128 40.30 -11.69 9.32
N ASP A 129 41.38 -12.48 9.10
CA ASP A 129 42.17 -13.09 10.19
C ASP A 129 42.70 -12.06 11.22
N THR A 130 42.66 -10.79 10.90
CA THR A 130 43.22 -9.69 11.74
C THR A 130 42.15 -8.83 12.40
N GLU A 131 41.05 -8.52 11.74
CA GLU A 131 40.01 -7.60 12.30
C GLU A 131 38.65 -7.74 11.60
N ASP A 132 37.57 -7.72 12.40
CA ASP A 132 36.19 -7.66 11.94
C ASP A 132 35.84 -6.21 11.53
N LYS A 133 35.33 -6.03 10.30
CA LYS A 133 34.96 -4.71 9.75
C LYS A 133 33.52 -4.69 9.25
N GLY A 134 32.85 -3.57 9.46
CA GLY A 134 31.53 -3.29 8.91
C GLY A 134 31.48 -1.94 8.21
N ILE A 135 30.43 -1.70 7.45
CA ILE A 135 30.25 -0.49 6.64
C ILE A 135 29.45 0.55 7.43
N ALA A 136 29.94 1.80 7.43
CA ALA A 136 29.25 2.95 7.99
C ALA A 136 29.35 4.16 7.08
N MET A 137 28.30 4.99 7.06
CA MET A 137 28.20 6.21 6.30
C MET A 137 27.87 7.37 7.25
N TYR A 138 28.74 8.39 7.25
CA TYR A 138 28.65 9.59 8.04
C TYR A 138 28.17 10.77 7.21
N PHE A 139 27.52 11.74 7.88
CA PHE A 139 26.93 12.89 7.21
C PHE A 139 27.33 14.18 7.95
N GLU A 140 27.64 15.21 7.16
CA GLU A 140 27.97 16.54 7.65
C GLU A 140 27.17 17.58 6.86
N PRO A 141 26.41 18.47 7.54
CA PRO A 141 25.62 19.50 6.86
C PRO A 141 26.55 20.59 6.30
N THR A 142 26.27 21.01 5.07
CA THR A 142 26.95 22.14 4.41
C THR A 142 26.08 23.39 4.48
N GLU A 143 26.61 24.56 4.11
CA GLU A 143 25.83 25.81 4.01
C GLU A 143 24.61 25.68 3.08
N ARG A 144 24.73 24.86 2.01
CA ARG A 144 23.63 24.57 1.09
C ARG A 144 22.48 23.82 1.79
N PHE A 145 22.78 22.95 2.74
CA PHE A 145 21.77 22.22 3.52
C PHE A 145 20.92 23.15 4.36
N LEU A 146 21.55 24.16 5.00
CA LEU A 146 20.82 25.13 5.84
C LEU A 146 19.86 26.03 5.03
N ASN A 147 20.17 26.27 3.76
CA ASN A 147 19.38 27.09 2.84
C ASN A 147 18.46 26.24 1.94
N PHE A 148 18.42 24.91 2.15
CA PHE A 148 17.60 24.03 1.33
C PHE A 148 16.13 24.17 1.71
N SER A 149 15.33 24.72 0.78
CA SER A 149 13.88 24.73 0.86
C SER A 149 13.33 23.83 -0.24
N THR A 150 12.56 22.85 0.12
CA THR A 150 11.75 22.10 -0.84
C THR A 150 10.59 22.99 -1.29
N GLU A 151 10.70 23.63 -2.45
CA GLU A 151 9.56 24.33 -3.10
C GLU A 151 8.48 23.36 -3.60
N ALA A 152 8.73 22.07 -3.57
CA ALA A 152 7.73 21.06 -3.87
C ALA A 152 6.80 20.88 -2.68
N GLU A 153 5.84 21.78 -2.51
CA GLU A 153 4.57 21.44 -1.86
C GLU A 153 3.90 20.35 -2.71
N PHE A 154 4.32 19.10 -2.50
CA PHE A 154 3.52 17.97 -2.96
C PHE A 154 2.16 18.11 -2.30
N LYS A 155 1.14 18.41 -3.10
CA LYS A 155 -0.26 18.51 -2.66
C LYS A 155 -0.66 17.13 -2.15
N LYS A 156 -0.42 16.88 -0.85
CA LYS A 156 -0.96 15.68 -0.20
C LYS A 156 -2.43 15.62 -0.55
N ARG A 157 -2.84 14.63 -1.34
CA ARG A 157 -4.25 14.36 -1.57
C ARG A 157 -4.86 14.10 -0.19
N SER A 158 -5.46 15.14 0.34
CA SER A 158 -6.13 15.18 1.62
C SER A 158 -7.35 14.27 1.56
N PHE A 159 -7.91 13.91 2.71
CA PHE A 159 -9.23 13.30 2.86
C PHE A 159 -10.32 13.93 1.96
N ARG A 160 -10.10 15.16 1.48
CA ARG A 160 -10.98 15.86 0.51
C ARG A 160 -11.19 15.05 -0.79
N PHE A 161 -10.19 14.31 -1.25
CA PHE A 161 -10.33 13.43 -2.42
C PHE A 161 -11.34 12.30 -2.14
N LEU A 162 -11.29 11.70 -0.96
CA LEU A 162 -12.21 10.65 -0.54
C LEU A 162 -13.65 11.14 -0.41
N PHE A 163 -13.84 12.35 0.09
CA PHE A 163 -15.17 12.95 0.17
C PHE A 163 -15.81 13.17 -1.22
N GLY A 164 -15.02 13.29 -2.27
CA GLY A 164 -15.52 13.36 -3.66
C GLY A 164 -16.35 12.13 -4.04
N TYR A 165 -15.90 10.93 -3.65
CA TYR A 165 -16.65 9.69 -3.89
C TYR A 165 -17.97 9.65 -3.11
N LEU A 166 -17.98 10.14 -1.87
CA LEU A 166 -19.22 10.23 -1.08
C LEU A 166 -20.24 11.16 -1.71
N LEU A 167 -19.80 12.33 -2.21
CA LEU A 167 -20.69 13.33 -2.82
C LEU A 167 -21.38 12.81 -4.09
N THR A 168 -20.75 11.90 -4.82
CA THR A 168 -21.36 11.26 -6.00
C THR A 168 -22.61 10.47 -5.63
N TYR A 169 -22.68 9.90 -4.42
CA TYR A 169 -23.79 9.08 -3.93
C TYR A 169 -24.65 9.80 -2.88
N LYS A 170 -24.68 11.14 -2.86
CA LYS A 170 -25.36 11.98 -1.85
C LYS A 170 -26.81 11.58 -1.56
N LYS A 171 -27.59 11.14 -2.56
CA LYS A 171 -28.99 10.72 -2.38
C LYS A 171 -29.12 9.50 -1.47
N TYR A 172 -28.26 8.51 -1.67
CA TYR A 172 -28.24 7.30 -0.83
C TYR A 172 -27.74 7.58 0.58
N PHE A 173 -26.72 8.45 0.71
CA PHE A 173 -26.26 8.89 2.03
C PHE A 173 -27.34 9.63 2.81
N LEU A 174 -28.16 10.44 2.14
CA LEU A 174 -29.32 11.10 2.77
C LEU A 174 -30.35 10.07 3.24
N GLN A 175 -30.65 9.04 2.46
CA GLN A 175 -31.54 7.96 2.86
C GLN A 175 -31.02 7.20 4.07
N ILE A 176 -29.73 6.90 4.11
CA ILE A 176 -29.08 6.26 5.26
C ILE A 176 -29.17 7.18 6.48
N LEU A 177 -28.91 8.47 6.34
CA LEU A 177 -29.02 9.44 7.43
C LEU A 177 -30.44 9.53 7.98
N LEU A 178 -31.46 9.54 7.12
CA LEU A 178 -32.85 9.52 7.53
C LEU A 178 -33.19 8.21 8.29
N GLY A 179 -32.70 7.06 7.81
CA GLY A 179 -32.83 5.79 8.51
C GLY A 179 -32.14 5.80 9.89
N LEU A 180 -30.94 6.40 9.99
CA LEU A 180 -30.23 6.58 11.26
C LEU A 180 -31.02 7.45 12.25
N LEU A 181 -31.58 8.58 11.79
CA LEU A 181 -32.42 9.46 12.59
C LEU A 181 -33.68 8.76 13.07
N SER A 182 -34.35 8.01 12.19
CA SER A 182 -35.53 7.20 12.55
C SER A 182 -35.17 6.16 13.62
N GLY A 183 -34.04 5.44 13.44
CA GLY A 183 -33.55 4.48 14.45
C GLY A 183 -33.24 5.12 15.81
N CYS A 184 -32.62 6.30 15.83
CA CYS A 184 -32.34 7.06 17.05
C CYS A 184 -33.64 7.50 17.75
N LEU A 185 -34.63 7.98 17.01
CA LEU A 185 -35.94 8.41 17.56
C LEU A 185 -36.70 7.22 18.17
N LEU A 186 -36.73 6.07 17.50
CA LEU A 186 -37.33 4.87 18.05
C LEU A 186 -36.60 4.41 19.32
N GLN A 187 -35.30 4.45 19.34
CA GLN A 187 -34.49 4.04 20.51
C GLN A 187 -34.64 5.01 21.68
N PHE A 188 -34.87 6.29 21.42
CA PHE A 188 -35.08 7.33 22.44
C PHE A 188 -36.32 7.06 23.30
N ILE A 189 -37.37 6.39 22.78
CA ILE A 189 -38.60 6.11 23.48
C ILE A 189 -38.42 5.00 24.54
N MET A 190 -37.48 4.07 24.31
CA MET A 190 -37.32 2.86 25.14
C MET A 190 -37.10 3.11 26.64
N PRO A 191 -36.21 4.06 27.09
CA PRO A 191 -36.04 4.32 28.52
C PRO A 191 -37.29 4.77 29.21
N PHE A 192 -38.14 5.56 28.55
CA PHE A 192 -39.38 6.06 29.10
C PHE A 192 -40.44 4.95 29.24
N LEU A 193 -40.48 3.99 28.30
CA LEU A 193 -41.33 2.83 28.40
C LEU A 193 -40.90 1.94 29.55
N THR A 194 -39.62 1.67 29.71
CA THR A 194 -39.08 0.90 30.85
C THR A 194 -39.40 1.59 32.17
N GLN A 195 -39.28 2.92 32.24
CA GLN A 195 -39.69 3.69 33.41
C GLN A 195 -41.20 3.54 33.70
N ALA A 196 -42.04 3.66 32.67
CA ALA A 196 -43.49 3.58 32.80
C ALA A 196 -43.99 2.20 33.30
N ILE A 197 -43.32 1.11 32.89
CA ILE A 197 -43.62 -0.24 33.42
C ILE A 197 -43.50 -0.26 34.93
N VAL A 198 -42.46 0.33 35.51
CA VAL A 198 -42.20 0.29 36.94
C VAL A 198 -43.05 1.30 37.70
N ASP A 199 -43.05 2.57 37.25
CA ASP A 199 -43.72 3.67 38.00
C ASP A 199 -45.25 3.64 37.88
N ILE A 200 -45.80 3.06 36.80
CA ILE A 200 -47.25 2.97 36.59
C ILE A 200 -47.70 1.51 36.66
N GLY A 201 -47.09 0.60 35.89
CA GLY A 201 -47.55 -0.79 35.80
C GLY A 201 -47.42 -1.53 37.12
N ILE A 202 -46.23 -1.58 37.71
CA ILE A 202 -45.92 -2.31 38.95
C ILE A 202 -46.53 -1.58 40.16
N LYS A 203 -46.29 -0.26 40.25
CA LYS A 203 -46.72 0.54 41.40
C LYS A 203 -48.26 0.51 41.61
N TYR A 204 -49.05 0.47 40.54
CA TYR A 204 -50.50 0.44 40.57
C TYR A 204 -51.09 -0.93 40.27
N ASN A 205 -50.30 -2.01 40.24
CA ASN A 205 -50.70 -3.39 39.93
C ASN A 205 -51.52 -3.53 38.64
N ASN A 206 -51.19 -2.70 37.61
CA ASN A 206 -51.94 -2.66 36.35
C ASN A 206 -51.29 -3.56 35.28
N ILE A 207 -51.68 -4.83 35.27
CA ILE A 207 -51.16 -5.83 34.33
C ILE A 207 -51.54 -5.46 32.89
N GLY A 208 -52.73 -4.90 32.64
CA GLY A 208 -53.16 -4.49 31.30
C GLY A 208 -52.28 -3.41 30.71
N PHE A 209 -51.83 -2.43 31.52
CA PHE A 209 -50.87 -1.41 31.10
C PHE A 209 -49.49 -2.01 30.75
N ILE A 210 -49.02 -3.01 31.52
CA ILE A 210 -47.77 -3.69 31.25
C ILE A 210 -47.81 -4.38 29.87
N TRP A 211 -48.92 -5.09 29.55
CA TRP A 211 -49.08 -5.71 28.24
C TRP A 211 -49.12 -4.70 27.07
N LEU A 212 -49.74 -3.54 27.29
CA LEU A 212 -49.79 -2.47 26.30
C LEU A 212 -48.41 -1.89 26.03
N VAL A 213 -47.62 -1.65 27.07
CA VAL A 213 -46.23 -1.16 26.92
C VAL A 213 -45.35 -2.21 26.24
N LEU A 214 -45.48 -3.50 26.59
CA LEU A 214 -44.76 -4.59 25.96
C LEU A 214 -45.06 -4.65 24.44
N LEU A 215 -46.32 -4.47 24.05
CA LEU A 215 -46.71 -4.41 22.65
C LEU A 215 -46.05 -3.20 21.95
N GLY A 216 -45.98 -2.04 22.63
CA GLY A 216 -45.29 -0.85 22.16
C GLY A 216 -43.78 -1.09 21.97
N GLU A 217 -43.13 -1.70 22.96
CA GLU A 217 -41.70 -2.06 22.86
C GLU A 217 -41.43 -3.02 21.70
N LEU A 218 -42.28 -4.04 21.52
CA LEU A 218 -42.19 -5.01 20.44
C LEU A 218 -42.31 -4.33 19.07
N MET A 219 -43.25 -3.38 18.91
CA MET A 219 -43.40 -2.61 17.67
C MET A 219 -42.18 -1.72 17.40
N ILE A 220 -41.60 -1.11 18.42
CA ILE A 220 -40.35 -0.33 18.29
C ILE A 220 -39.16 -1.20 17.85
N VAL A 221 -39.03 -2.41 18.47
CA VAL A 221 -37.95 -3.36 18.09
C VAL A 221 -38.11 -3.81 16.65
N ILE A 222 -39.33 -4.15 16.20
CA ILE A 222 -39.59 -4.52 14.80
C ILE A 222 -39.25 -3.37 13.87
N GLY A 223 -39.75 -2.16 14.16
CA GLY A 223 -39.46 -0.96 13.34
C GLY A 223 -37.98 -0.66 13.24
N ARG A 224 -37.24 -0.74 14.36
CA ARG A 224 -35.80 -0.57 14.40
C ARG A 224 -35.08 -1.63 13.58
N THR A 225 -35.43 -2.90 13.75
CA THR A 225 -34.81 -4.01 13.01
C THR A 225 -35.06 -3.88 11.50
N ALA A 226 -36.26 -3.51 11.08
CA ALA A 226 -36.56 -3.25 9.68
C ALA A 226 -35.73 -2.08 9.11
N THR A 227 -35.62 -0.99 9.85
CA THR A 227 -34.83 0.17 9.48
C THR A 227 -33.34 -0.19 9.36
N ASP A 228 -32.79 -0.96 10.31
CA ASP A 228 -31.41 -1.43 10.30
C ASP A 228 -31.15 -2.39 9.12
N PHE A 229 -32.09 -3.23 8.78
CA PHE A 229 -31.99 -4.15 7.63
C PHE A 229 -31.89 -3.36 6.32
N ILE A 230 -32.78 -2.40 6.09
CA ILE A 230 -32.77 -1.53 4.90
C ILE A 230 -31.46 -0.74 4.83
N ARG A 231 -31.02 -0.18 5.94
CA ARG A 231 -29.77 0.57 6.04
C ARG A 231 -28.56 -0.28 5.65
N ARG A 232 -28.44 -1.50 6.20
CA ARG A 232 -27.32 -2.42 5.88
C ARG A 232 -27.30 -2.79 4.41
N TRP A 233 -28.46 -2.99 3.80
CA TRP A 233 -28.58 -3.29 2.37
C TRP A 233 -28.13 -2.12 1.50
N LEU A 234 -28.57 -0.88 1.82
CA LEU A 234 -28.12 0.34 1.15
C LEU A 234 -26.59 0.54 1.29
N LEU A 235 -26.08 0.33 2.51
CA LEU A 235 -24.64 0.43 2.78
C LEU A 235 -23.83 -0.54 1.94
N LEU A 236 -24.25 -1.80 1.85
CA LEU A 236 -23.55 -2.80 1.04
C LEU A 236 -23.52 -2.39 -0.43
N HIS A 237 -24.67 -1.92 -0.96
CA HIS A 237 -24.75 -1.48 -2.35
C HIS A 237 -23.80 -0.31 -2.68
N ILE A 238 -23.73 0.71 -1.81
CA ILE A 238 -22.86 1.86 -1.97
C ILE A 238 -21.39 1.44 -1.82
N SER A 239 -21.12 0.61 -0.80
CA SER A 239 -19.79 0.11 -0.48
C SER A 239 -19.16 -0.60 -1.67
N MET A 240 -19.91 -1.50 -2.32
CA MET A 240 -19.44 -2.22 -3.51
C MET A 240 -19.16 -1.28 -4.68
N ARG A 241 -20.03 -0.29 -4.92
CA ARG A 241 -19.82 0.69 -6.02
C ARG A 241 -18.59 1.57 -5.77
N ILE A 242 -18.41 2.03 -4.54
CA ILE A 242 -17.22 2.84 -4.17
C ILE A 242 -15.95 2.00 -4.34
N ASN A 243 -15.97 0.73 -3.91
CA ASN A 243 -14.83 -0.17 -4.05
C ASN A 243 -14.44 -0.36 -5.52
N ILE A 244 -15.43 -0.67 -6.37
CA ILE A 244 -15.19 -0.84 -7.82
C ILE A 244 -14.59 0.44 -8.41
N SER A 245 -15.12 1.61 -8.06
CA SER A 245 -14.58 2.88 -8.56
C SER A 245 -13.16 3.13 -8.07
N LEU A 246 -12.87 2.92 -6.78
CA LEU A 246 -11.53 3.13 -6.20
C LEU A 246 -10.48 2.20 -6.84
N VAL A 247 -10.81 0.92 -6.94
CA VAL A 247 -9.90 -0.07 -7.53
C VAL A 247 -9.74 0.16 -9.03
N SER A 248 -10.82 0.53 -9.74
CA SER A 248 -10.75 0.88 -11.16
C SER A 248 -9.85 2.09 -11.42
N ASP A 249 -10.03 3.17 -10.63
CA ASP A 249 -9.19 4.38 -10.73
C ASP A 249 -7.71 4.07 -10.43
N PHE A 250 -7.47 3.16 -9.49
CA PHE A 250 -6.13 2.67 -9.19
C PHE A 250 -5.51 1.93 -10.38
N PHE A 251 -6.24 1.00 -11.01
CA PHE A 251 -5.75 0.29 -12.19
C PHE A 251 -5.56 1.25 -13.38
N ILE A 252 -6.47 2.18 -13.61
CA ILE A 252 -6.32 3.22 -14.64
C ILE A 252 -5.04 4.01 -14.42
N LYS A 253 -4.74 4.37 -13.16
CA LYS A 253 -3.51 5.08 -12.83
C LYS A 253 -2.28 4.19 -12.99
N LEU A 254 -2.34 2.96 -12.53
CA LEU A 254 -1.26 1.98 -12.64
C LEU A 254 -0.85 1.79 -14.12
N LEU A 255 -1.83 1.64 -15.01
CA LEU A 255 -1.61 1.50 -16.45
C LEU A 255 -1.00 2.76 -17.13
N LYS A 256 -1.02 3.92 -16.46
CA LYS A 256 -0.41 5.16 -16.94
C LYS A 256 1.00 5.38 -16.42
N LEU A 257 1.48 4.55 -15.51
CA LEU A 257 2.84 4.68 -14.95
C LEU A 257 3.89 4.12 -15.92
N PRO A 258 5.12 4.68 -15.91
CA PRO A 258 6.21 4.20 -16.75
C PRO A 258 6.68 2.81 -16.35
N MET A 259 7.28 2.07 -17.29
CA MET A 259 7.81 0.71 -17.02
C MET A 259 8.85 0.68 -15.90
N ALA A 260 9.65 1.73 -15.76
CA ALA A 260 10.62 1.87 -14.68
C ALA A 260 10.01 1.71 -13.29
N PHE A 261 8.73 2.11 -13.11
CA PHE A 261 8.02 1.92 -11.85
C PHE A 261 7.82 0.43 -11.51
N PHE A 262 7.44 -0.37 -12.51
CA PHE A 262 7.21 -1.81 -12.31
C PHE A 262 8.49 -2.60 -12.06
N ASP A 263 9.61 -2.16 -12.61
CA ASP A 263 10.91 -2.78 -12.37
C ASP A 263 11.44 -2.49 -10.95
N THR A 264 10.96 -1.43 -10.31
CA THR A 264 11.40 -1.01 -8.97
C THR A 264 10.52 -1.53 -7.84
N LYS A 265 9.29 -1.98 -8.12
CA LYS A 265 8.33 -2.41 -7.10
C LYS A 265 8.11 -3.93 -7.10
N LEU A 266 8.00 -4.50 -5.91
CA LEU A 266 7.65 -5.91 -5.74
C LEU A 266 6.16 -6.14 -5.99
N ILE A 267 5.82 -7.28 -6.59
CA ILE A 267 4.41 -7.66 -6.85
C ILE A 267 3.59 -7.71 -5.56
N GLY A 268 4.17 -8.23 -4.46
CA GLY A 268 3.51 -8.30 -3.17
C GLY A 268 3.13 -6.93 -2.61
N ASP A 269 3.99 -5.92 -2.80
CA ASP A 269 3.70 -4.54 -2.37
C ASP A 269 2.53 -3.94 -3.16
N LEU A 270 2.43 -4.24 -4.46
CA LEU A 270 1.30 -3.81 -5.30
C LEU A 270 -0.01 -4.49 -4.89
N LEU A 271 0.02 -5.80 -4.60
CA LEU A 271 -1.14 -6.54 -4.11
C LEU A 271 -1.63 -6.00 -2.76
N GLN A 272 -0.70 -5.71 -1.85
CA GLN A 272 -1.02 -5.11 -0.55
C GLN A 272 -1.71 -3.74 -0.69
N ARG A 273 -1.32 -2.94 -1.69
CA ARG A 273 -1.97 -1.64 -1.97
C ARG A 273 -3.39 -1.79 -2.49
N ILE A 274 -3.71 -2.90 -3.16
CA ILE A 274 -5.10 -3.23 -3.53
C ILE A 274 -5.92 -3.52 -2.26
N GLU A 275 -5.36 -4.22 -1.28
CA GLU A 275 -6.02 -4.44 0.02
C GLU A 275 -6.23 -3.13 0.80
N ASP A 276 -5.30 -2.18 0.69
CA ASP A 276 -5.45 -0.85 1.30
C ASP A 276 -6.71 -0.11 0.80
N HIS A 277 -7.13 -0.31 -0.46
CA HIS A 277 -8.39 0.25 -0.96
C HIS A 277 -9.61 -0.29 -0.22
N SER A 278 -9.60 -1.56 0.16
CA SER A 278 -10.67 -2.16 0.97
C SER A 278 -10.74 -1.56 2.37
N ARG A 279 -9.59 -1.21 2.97
CA ARG A 279 -9.53 -0.50 4.26
C ARG A 279 -10.12 0.90 4.15
N VAL A 280 -9.74 1.64 3.11
CA VAL A 280 -10.28 2.98 2.82
C VAL A 280 -11.80 2.93 2.58
N GLN A 281 -12.26 1.97 1.78
CA GLN A 281 -13.68 1.74 1.53
C GLN A 281 -14.46 1.47 2.82
N ASN A 282 -13.98 0.53 3.66
CA ASN A 282 -14.63 0.17 4.93
C ASN A 282 -14.70 1.36 5.89
N PHE A 283 -13.68 2.20 5.90
CA PHE A 283 -13.70 3.44 6.67
C PHE A 283 -14.78 4.41 6.17
N LEU A 284 -14.83 4.67 4.86
CA LEU A 284 -15.77 5.62 4.27
C LEU A 284 -17.23 5.18 4.43
N THR A 285 -17.50 3.89 4.21
CA THR A 285 -18.87 3.38 4.18
C THR A 285 -19.35 2.85 5.53
N GLY A 286 -18.44 2.35 6.37
CA GLY A 286 -18.76 1.80 7.68
C GLY A 286 -18.48 2.80 8.80
N GLN A 287 -17.23 3.13 9.03
CA GLN A 287 -16.80 3.88 10.23
C GLN A 287 -17.33 5.31 10.26
N VAL A 288 -17.23 6.05 9.14
CA VAL A 288 -17.71 7.46 9.07
C VAL A 288 -19.19 7.55 9.34
N LEU A 289 -20.01 6.67 8.77
CA LEU A 289 -21.46 6.68 8.98
C LEU A 289 -21.85 6.22 10.40
N ASN A 290 -21.15 5.21 10.93
CA ASN A 290 -21.36 4.79 12.30
C ASN A 290 -21.04 5.90 13.30
N VAL A 291 -19.97 6.68 13.08
CA VAL A 291 -19.63 7.80 13.97
C VAL A 291 -20.68 8.90 13.94
N VAL A 292 -21.25 9.22 12.77
CA VAL A 292 -22.36 10.20 12.69
C VAL A 292 -23.55 9.73 13.53
N PHE A 293 -23.95 8.46 13.40
CA PHE A 293 -25.01 7.87 14.22
C PHE A 293 -24.67 7.92 15.72
N THR A 294 -23.47 7.49 16.04
CA THR A 294 -22.93 7.47 17.40
C THR A 294 -22.95 8.85 18.04
N PHE A 295 -22.55 9.88 17.29
CA PHE A 295 -22.57 11.26 17.76
C PHE A 295 -24.00 11.76 18.05
N LEU A 296 -24.94 11.48 17.15
CA LEU A 296 -26.35 11.81 17.38
C LEU A 296 -26.91 11.10 18.61
N SER A 297 -26.68 9.80 18.73
CA SER A 297 -27.11 9.01 19.90
C SER A 297 -26.50 9.52 21.19
N PHE A 298 -25.21 9.85 21.17
CA PHE A 298 -24.50 10.40 22.33
C PHE A 298 -25.11 11.74 22.81
N ILE A 299 -25.42 12.64 21.88
CA ILE A 299 -26.07 13.92 22.22
C ILE A 299 -27.46 13.68 22.80
N ILE A 300 -28.29 12.88 22.12
CA ILE A 300 -29.69 12.64 22.56
C ILE A 300 -29.71 12.01 23.95
N PHE A 301 -29.03 10.88 24.14
CA PHE A 301 -29.00 10.20 25.41
C PHE A 301 -28.26 10.96 26.50
N GLY A 302 -27.22 11.73 26.13
CA GLY A 302 -26.49 12.60 27.03
C GLY A 302 -27.38 13.73 27.58
N VAL A 303 -28.17 14.38 26.74
CA VAL A 303 -29.15 15.40 27.18
C VAL A 303 -30.20 14.79 28.10
N VAL A 304 -30.72 13.61 27.77
CA VAL A 304 -31.68 12.92 28.63
C VAL A 304 -31.07 12.60 29.99
N LEU A 305 -29.86 12.03 30.02
CA LEU A 305 -29.15 11.72 31.26
C LEU A 305 -28.92 12.98 32.12
N PHE A 306 -28.58 14.10 31.49
CA PHE A 306 -28.39 15.40 32.14
C PHE A 306 -29.70 15.91 32.78
N ILE A 307 -30.83 15.73 32.09
CA ILE A 307 -32.15 16.11 32.60
C ILE A 307 -32.56 15.23 33.80
N TYR A 308 -32.29 13.91 33.75
CA TYR A 308 -32.60 13.00 34.85
C TYR A 308 -31.77 13.32 36.10
N ASN A 309 -30.46 13.44 35.97
CA ASN A 309 -29.57 13.76 37.12
C ASN A 309 -28.22 14.31 36.67
N LYS A 310 -27.94 15.56 37.07
CA LYS A 310 -26.68 16.28 36.68
C LYS A 310 -25.42 15.63 37.26
N ILE A 311 -25.52 15.05 38.49
CA ILE A 311 -24.36 14.40 39.13
C ILE A 311 -23.98 13.13 38.39
N ILE A 312 -24.99 12.28 38.06
CA ILE A 312 -24.76 11.04 37.30
C ILE A 312 -24.18 11.34 35.93
N PHE A 313 -24.67 12.39 35.23
CA PHE A 313 -24.11 12.83 33.96
C PHE A 313 -22.64 13.26 34.12
N GLY A 314 -22.29 14.00 35.19
CA GLY A 314 -20.94 14.39 35.49
C GLY A 314 -19.99 13.19 35.69
N VAL A 315 -20.44 12.18 36.49
CA VAL A 315 -19.68 10.92 36.66
C VAL A 315 -19.47 10.18 35.34
N PHE A 316 -20.52 10.12 34.51
CA PHE A 316 -20.43 9.50 33.20
C PHE A 316 -19.40 10.18 32.29
N ILE A 317 -19.41 11.52 32.21
CA ILE A 317 -18.48 12.30 31.39
C ILE A 317 -17.02 12.12 31.87
N ILE A 318 -16.78 12.27 33.20
CA ILE A 318 -15.45 12.09 33.77
C ILE A 318 -14.91 10.69 33.49
N GLY A 319 -15.71 9.65 33.73
CA GLY A 319 -15.33 8.27 33.44
C GLY A 319 -15.03 8.03 31.95
N SER A 320 -15.81 8.65 31.06
CA SER A 320 -15.61 8.55 29.60
C SER A 320 -14.34 9.28 29.15
N ILE A 321 -13.97 10.40 29.79
CA ILE A 321 -12.71 11.09 29.54
C ILE A 321 -11.51 10.23 29.99
N ILE A 322 -11.57 9.63 31.18
CA ILE A 322 -10.52 8.73 31.69
C ILE A 322 -10.37 7.54 30.75
N TYR A 323 -11.45 6.94 30.29
CA TYR A 323 -11.45 5.88 29.30
C TYR A 323 -10.76 6.32 27.99
N GLY A 324 -11.12 7.48 27.47
CA GLY A 324 -10.49 8.05 26.27
C GLY A 324 -8.99 8.27 26.42
N LEU A 325 -8.56 8.86 27.53
CA LEU A 325 -7.13 9.08 27.82
C LEU A 325 -6.35 7.75 27.93
N TRP A 326 -6.96 6.74 28.54
CA TRP A 326 -6.38 5.40 28.60
C TRP A 326 -6.11 4.85 27.20
N ILE A 327 -7.09 4.89 26.30
CA ILE A 327 -6.95 4.39 24.94
C ILE A 327 -5.92 5.20 24.15
N LEU A 328 -5.94 6.53 24.24
CA LEU A 328 -4.99 7.41 23.55
C LEU A 328 -3.53 7.11 23.90
N SER A 329 -3.26 6.62 25.12
CA SER A 329 -1.91 6.26 25.56
C SER A 329 -1.30 5.09 24.77
N PHE A 330 -2.11 4.26 24.12
CA PHE A 330 -1.68 3.10 23.33
C PHE A 330 -1.48 3.40 21.85
N LEU A 331 -2.01 4.51 21.31
CA LEU A 331 -2.01 4.83 19.87
C LEU A 331 -0.63 4.78 19.23
N GLN A 332 0.38 5.36 19.87
CA GLN A 332 1.73 5.38 19.30
C GLN A 332 2.37 3.98 19.23
N ARG A 333 2.16 3.16 20.27
CA ARG A 333 2.68 1.79 20.30
C ARG A 333 1.99 0.92 19.25
N ARG A 334 0.68 1.08 19.10
CA ARG A 334 -0.11 0.39 18.08
C ARG A 334 0.38 0.74 16.68
N LYS A 335 0.60 2.03 16.40
CA LYS A 335 1.11 2.49 15.10
C LYS A 335 2.40 1.76 14.69
N VAL A 336 3.36 1.59 15.60
CA VAL A 336 4.61 0.89 15.32
C VAL A 336 4.35 -0.59 14.99
N LEU A 337 3.48 -1.25 15.76
CA LEU A 337 3.13 -2.66 15.53
C LEU A 337 2.36 -2.88 14.23
N ASP A 338 1.50 -1.93 13.83
CA ASP A 338 0.75 -2.01 12.58
C ASP A 338 1.68 -1.97 11.36
N TYR A 339 2.75 -1.16 11.41
CA TYR A 339 3.76 -1.15 10.35
C TYR A 339 4.60 -2.44 10.35
N GLU A 340 5.04 -2.91 11.54
CA GLU A 340 5.77 -4.18 11.67
C GLU A 340 4.93 -5.35 11.12
N MET A 341 3.63 -5.35 11.42
CA MET A 341 2.67 -6.33 10.91
C MET A 341 2.54 -6.28 9.39
N PHE A 342 2.36 -5.07 8.84
CA PHE A 342 2.23 -4.85 7.41
C PHE A 342 3.44 -5.40 6.64
N GLU A 343 4.62 -5.08 7.11
CA GLU A 343 5.86 -5.53 6.47
C GLU A 343 6.01 -7.05 6.51
N GLN A 344 5.75 -7.68 7.66
CA GLN A 344 5.79 -9.14 7.76
C GLN A 344 4.74 -9.81 6.86
N GLN A 345 3.58 -9.20 6.69
CA GLN A 345 2.57 -9.67 5.74
C GLN A 345 3.04 -9.54 4.29
N ALA A 346 3.67 -8.44 3.91
CA ALA A 346 4.22 -8.24 2.57
C ALA A 346 5.33 -9.27 2.26
N ILE A 347 6.25 -9.51 3.21
CA ILE A 347 7.30 -10.53 3.08
C ILE A 347 6.67 -11.92 2.90
N ASN A 348 5.66 -12.26 3.71
CA ASN A 348 4.95 -13.53 3.61
C ASN A 348 4.26 -13.69 2.25
N GLN A 349 3.57 -12.68 1.75
CA GLN A 349 2.92 -12.69 0.44
C GLN A 349 3.92 -12.88 -0.69
N ASN A 350 5.02 -12.13 -0.68
CA ASN A 350 6.11 -12.27 -1.66
C ASN A 350 6.70 -13.68 -1.65
N LYS A 351 6.98 -14.23 -0.46
CA LYS A 351 7.55 -15.57 -0.35
C LYS A 351 6.56 -16.66 -0.78
N THR A 352 5.29 -16.51 -0.44
CA THR A 352 4.22 -17.43 -0.87
C THR A 352 4.08 -17.40 -2.39
N TYR A 353 4.08 -16.21 -3.01
CA TYR A 353 4.05 -16.07 -4.47
C TYR A 353 5.26 -16.74 -5.12
N GLN A 354 6.46 -16.47 -4.61
CA GLN A 354 7.70 -17.11 -5.10
C GLN A 354 7.63 -18.63 -4.97
N PHE A 355 7.18 -19.15 -3.82
CA PHE A 355 7.04 -20.57 -3.57
C PHE A 355 6.14 -21.27 -4.60
N ILE A 356 4.98 -20.67 -4.90
CA ILE A 356 4.01 -21.23 -5.86
C ILE A 356 4.54 -21.13 -7.30
N THR A 357 5.12 -19.99 -7.69
CA THR A 357 5.60 -19.78 -9.07
C THR A 357 6.85 -20.55 -9.39
N SER A 358 7.69 -20.86 -8.39
CA SER A 358 8.93 -21.63 -8.55
C SER A 358 8.75 -23.13 -8.26
N MET A 359 7.52 -23.66 -8.20
CA MET A 359 7.24 -25.03 -7.80
C MET A 359 7.99 -26.06 -8.66
N GLN A 360 8.11 -25.80 -9.96
CA GLN A 360 8.85 -26.69 -10.88
C GLN A 360 10.32 -26.80 -10.48
N GLU A 361 11.00 -25.70 -10.21
CA GLU A 361 12.40 -25.69 -9.77
C GLU A 361 12.58 -26.35 -8.39
N ILE A 362 11.65 -26.07 -7.47
CA ILE A 362 11.65 -26.66 -6.15
C ILE A 362 11.63 -28.20 -6.24
N LYS A 363 10.78 -28.73 -7.13
CA LYS A 363 10.67 -30.16 -7.40
C LYS A 363 11.89 -30.75 -8.07
N LEU A 364 12.44 -30.03 -9.08
CA LEU A 364 13.62 -30.48 -9.82
C LEU A 364 14.89 -30.53 -8.95
N GLN A 365 15.02 -29.62 -8.00
CA GLN A 365 16.19 -29.48 -7.13
C GLN A 365 16.05 -30.21 -5.78
N ASP A 366 14.94 -30.94 -5.56
CA ASP A 366 14.65 -31.68 -4.29
C ASP A 366 14.86 -30.79 -3.04
N CYS A 367 14.38 -29.53 -3.12
CA CYS A 367 14.61 -28.55 -2.07
C CYS A 367 13.33 -28.14 -1.31
N GLU A 368 12.25 -28.97 -1.39
CA GLU A 368 10.95 -28.70 -0.78
C GLU A 368 11.05 -28.43 0.71
N GLN A 369 11.80 -29.26 1.42
CA GLN A 369 11.93 -29.16 2.88
C GLN A 369 12.61 -27.85 3.29
N ARG A 370 13.69 -27.45 2.62
CA ARG A 370 14.39 -26.20 2.86
C ARG A 370 13.49 -24.99 2.61
N ARG A 371 12.77 -25.00 1.47
CA ARG A 371 11.87 -23.90 1.10
C ARG A 371 10.68 -23.78 2.05
N ARG A 372 10.17 -24.93 2.54
CA ARG A 372 9.12 -24.96 3.56
C ARG A 372 9.61 -24.33 4.87
N TRP A 373 10.81 -24.68 5.33
CA TRP A 373 11.39 -24.10 6.54
C TRP A 373 11.61 -22.60 6.42
N GLU A 374 12.12 -22.12 5.28
CA GLU A 374 12.26 -20.68 5.01
C GLU A 374 10.91 -19.94 5.14
N TRP A 375 9.82 -20.57 4.68
CA TRP A 375 8.48 -20.01 4.84
C TRP A 375 7.98 -20.13 6.30
N GLU A 376 8.23 -21.24 6.98
CA GLU A 376 7.89 -21.45 8.40
C GLU A 376 8.58 -20.41 9.30
N ASP A 377 9.83 -20.04 9.01
CA ASP A 377 10.56 -18.99 9.74
C ASP A 377 9.85 -17.62 9.59
N ILE A 378 9.40 -17.29 8.39
CA ILE A 378 8.62 -16.06 8.14
C ILE A 378 7.28 -16.10 8.90
N GLN A 379 6.60 -17.25 8.94
CA GLN A 379 5.39 -17.43 9.73
C GLN A 379 5.65 -17.28 11.23
N ALA A 380 6.78 -17.78 11.71
CA ALA A 380 7.18 -17.62 13.11
C ALA A 380 7.44 -16.16 13.49
N ASP A 381 8.04 -15.38 12.58
CA ASP A 381 8.24 -13.94 12.80
C ASP A 381 6.92 -13.16 12.72
N LEU A 382 6.05 -13.47 11.77
CA LEU A 382 4.69 -12.92 11.69
C LEU A 382 3.90 -13.23 12.97
N PHE A 383 3.96 -14.46 13.46
CA PHE A 383 3.32 -14.88 14.71
C PHE A 383 3.83 -14.07 15.92
N LYS A 384 5.15 -13.83 16.01
CA LYS A 384 5.73 -13.00 17.09
C LYS A 384 5.15 -11.58 17.09
N VAL A 385 4.98 -10.97 15.90
CA VAL A 385 4.38 -9.65 15.78
C VAL A 385 2.90 -9.68 16.13
N GLN A 386 2.16 -10.69 15.66
CA GLN A 386 0.76 -10.89 16.02
C GLN A 386 0.57 -11.05 17.54
N MET A 387 1.44 -11.82 18.20
CA MET A 387 1.41 -11.97 19.66
C MET A 387 1.71 -10.68 20.41
N LYS A 388 2.65 -9.86 19.93
CA LYS A 388 2.88 -8.52 20.50
C LYS A 388 1.66 -7.61 20.34
N SER A 389 1.02 -7.64 19.16
CA SER A 389 -0.21 -6.89 18.88
C SER A 389 -1.36 -7.34 19.76
N LEU A 390 -1.57 -8.65 19.88
CA LEU A 390 -2.60 -9.23 20.74
C LEU A 390 -2.39 -8.85 22.22
N LYS A 391 -1.15 -8.95 22.72
CA LYS A 391 -0.82 -8.56 24.09
C LYS A 391 -1.13 -7.07 24.35
N LEU A 392 -0.80 -6.20 23.40
CA LEU A 392 -1.10 -4.77 23.50
C LEU A 392 -2.61 -4.54 23.52
N GLN A 393 -3.34 -5.19 22.60
CA GLN A 393 -4.80 -5.12 22.51
C GLN A 393 -5.46 -5.62 23.79
N GLN A 394 -5.08 -6.79 24.29
CA GLN A 394 -5.65 -7.36 25.54
C GLN A 394 -5.37 -6.46 26.76
N THR A 395 -4.16 -5.89 26.87
CA THR A 395 -3.83 -4.97 27.97
C THR A 395 -4.72 -3.72 27.92
N GLN A 396 -4.89 -3.15 26.71
CA GLN A 396 -5.76 -2.01 26.50
C GLN A 396 -7.22 -2.34 26.80
N GLU A 397 -7.72 -3.48 26.33
CA GLU A 397 -9.09 -3.93 26.48
C GLU A 397 -9.43 -4.23 27.94
N ALA A 398 -8.55 -4.91 28.67
CA ALA A 398 -8.72 -5.17 30.09
C ALA A 398 -8.84 -3.87 30.91
N GLY A 399 -7.96 -2.90 30.67
CA GLY A 399 -8.07 -1.59 31.33
C GLY A 399 -9.32 -0.80 30.94
N SER A 400 -9.75 -0.91 29.67
CA SER A 400 -10.98 -0.29 29.17
C SER A 400 -12.22 -0.86 29.84
N ILE A 401 -12.31 -2.18 29.95
CA ILE A 401 -13.40 -2.88 30.65
C ILE A 401 -13.41 -2.46 32.12
N PHE A 402 -12.26 -2.47 32.79
CA PHE A 402 -12.17 -2.09 34.20
C PHE A 402 -12.68 -0.65 34.44
N ILE A 403 -12.24 0.32 33.62
CA ILE A 403 -12.67 1.72 33.74
C ILE A 403 -14.18 1.84 33.52
N ASN A 404 -14.72 1.16 32.50
CA ASN A 404 -16.15 1.18 32.21
C ASN A 404 -16.97 0.57 33.34
N GLU A 405 -16.58 -0.58 33.88
CA GLU A 405 -17.30 -1.24 34.98
C GLU A 405 -17.26 -0.42 36.26
N VAL A 406 -16.12 0.16 36.63
CA VAL A 406 -16.04 1.06 37.79
C VAL A 406 -16.95 2.27 37.61
N LYS A 407 -16.99 2.87 36.41
CA LYS A 407 -17.90 3.97 36.08
C LYS A 407 -19.36 3.54 36.25
N ASN A 408 -19.75 2.38 35.71
CA ASN A 408 -21.11 1.86 35.78
C ASN A 408 -21.55 1.56 37.23
N ILE A 409 -20.65 0.97 38.03
CA ILE A 409 -20.90 0.73 39.48
C ILE A 409 -21.11 2.05 40.21
N LEU A 410 -20.27 3.05 40.02
CA LEU A 410 -20.43 4.36 40.64
C LEU A 410 -21.75 5.00 40.25
N ILE A 411 -22.13 4.97 38.97
CA ILE A 411 -23.44 5.49 38.52
C ILE A 411 -24.59 4.76 39.19
N THR A 412 -24.51 3.43 39.31
CA THR A 412 -25.55 2.64 39.98
C THR A 412 -25.69 3.01 41.46
N VAL A 413 -24.57 3.20 42.18
CA VAL A 413 -24.57 3.62 43.59
C VAL A 413 -25.19 5.01 43.73
N PHE A 414 -24.81 5.98 42.90
CA PHE A 414 -25.40 7.32 42.94
C PHE A 414 -26.87 7.31 42.59
N ALA A 415 -27.30 6.51 41.60
CA ALA A 415 -28.72 6.37 41.24
C ALA A 415 -29.53 5.73 42.37
N ALA A 416 -29.04 4.64 42.98
CA ALA A 416 -29.69 4.00 44.13
C ALA A 416 -29.81 4.96 45.34
N THR A 417 -28.74 5.70 45.63
CA THR A 417 -28.77 6.71 46.72
C THR A 417 -29.80 7.82 46.43
N ALA A 418 -29.90 8.26 45.16
CA ALA A 418 -30.91 9.25 44.77
C ALA A 418 -32.34 8.73 44.89
N VAL A 419 -32.59 7.42 44.68
CA VAL A 419 -33.87 6.76 44.90
C VAL A 419 -34.20 6.75 46.41
N ILE A 420 -33.25 6.33 47.26
CA ILE A 420 -33.43 6.29 48.71
C ILE A 420 -33.77 7.68 49.25
N ASN A 421 -33.12 8.72 48.73
CA ASN A 421 -33.38 10.10 49.11
C ASN A 421 -34.64 10.70 48.49
N GLY A 422 -35.42 9.93 47.73
CA GLY A 422 -36.67 10.38 47.12
C GLY A 422 -36.52 11.37 45.96
N GLN A 423 -35.31 11.54 45.44
CA GLN A 423 -35.03 12.49 44.36
C GLN A 423 -35.47 11.96 42.99
N ILE A 424 -35.42 10.65 42.78
CA ILE A 424 -35.84 9.97 41.57
C ILE A 424 -36.68 8.74 41.93
N THR A 425 -37.49 8.25 40.97
CA THR A 425 -38.26 7.01 41.13
C THR A 425 -37.39 5.78 40.82
N LEU A 426 -37.84 4.59 41.26
CA LEU A 426 -37.21 3.32 40.93
C LEU A 426 -37.22 3.09 39.41
N GLY A 427 -38.32 3.44 38.73
CA GLY A 427 -38.39 3.39 37.27
C GLY A 427 -37.40 4.32 36.58
N ALA A 428 -37.19 5.53 37.13
CA ALA A 428 -36.18 6.45 36.64
C ALA A 428 -34.74 5.90 36.81
N MET A 429 -34.45 5.19 37.90
CA MET A 429 -33.15 4.51 38.07
C MET A 429 -32.91 3.46 36.97
N LEU A 430 -33.89 2.64 36.61
CA LEU A 430 -33.79 1.66 35.55
C LEU A 430 -33.65 2.31 34.17
N ALA A 431 -34.36 3.42 33.94
CA ALA A 431 -34.18 4.22 32.72
C ALA A 431 -32.77 4.79 32.61
N ILE A 432 -32.17 5.28 33.70
CA ILE A 432 -30.79 5.75 33.76
C ILE A 432 -29.81 4.63 33.41
N GLN A 433 -30.00 3.42 33.99
CA GLN A 433 -29.16 2.26 33.66
C GLN A 433 -29.24 1.90 32.18
N TYR A 434 -30.44 1.90 31.61
CA TYR A 434 -30.63 1.69 30.17
C TYR A 434 -29.89 2.75 29.33
N ILE A 435 -30.05 4.03 29.66
CA ILE A 435 -29.41 5.16 28.98
C ILE A 435 -27.87 5.04 29.05
N VAL A 436 -27.30 4.71 30.20
CA VAL A 436 -25.87 4.54 30.39
C VAL A 436 -25.34 3.37 29.55
N GLY A 437 -26.07 2.26 29.48
CA GLY A 437 -25.77 1.15 28.58
C GLY A 437 -25.74 1.58 27.11
N GLN A 438 -26.67 2.42 26.68
CA GLN A 438 -26.73 2.97 25.33
C GLN A 438 -25.60 4.00 25.05
N LEU A 439 -25.12 4.73 26.06
CA LEU A 439 -24.06 5.70 25.96
C LEU A 439 -22.64 5.08 25.95
N ASN A 440 -22.46 3.87 26.48
CA ASN A 440 -21.15 3.19 26.45
C ASN A 440 -20.73 2.82 25.01
N SER A 441 -21.66 2.29 24.20
CA SER A 441 -21.39 1.94 22.78
C SER A 441 -20.89 3.12 21.95
N PRO A 442 -21.47 4.34 22.00
CA PRO A 442 -20.88 5.54 21.38
C PRO A 442 -19.43 5.80 21.76
N VAL A 443 -19.07 5.70 23.01
CA VAL A 443 -17.69 5.96 23.46
C VAL A 443 -16.72 4.94 22.86
N GLU A 444 -17.08 3.67 22.82
CA GLU A 444 -16.28 2.60 22.18
C GLU A 444 -16.14 2.81 20.67
N GLN A 445 -17.22 3.21 20.00
CA GLN A 445 -17.22 3.47 18.56
C GLN A 445 -16.38 4.68 18.18
N PHE A 446 -16.36 5.75 18.99
CA PHE A 446 -15.44 6.87 18.78
C PHE A 446 -13.99 6.43 18.84
N MET A 447 -13.64 5.53 19.76
CA MET A 447 -12.29 5.02 19.85
C MET A 447 -11.91 4.13 18.66
N SER A 448 -12.82 3.25 18.25
CA SER A 448 -12.67 2.45 17.02
C SER A 448 -12.46 3.33 15.78
N PHE A 449 -13.21 4.45 15.70
CA PHE A 449 -13.05 5.43 14.63
C PHE A 449 -11.65 6.08 14.62
N ILE A 450 -11.12 6.46 15.78
CA ILE A 450 -9.78 7.04 15.88
C ILE A 450 -8.73 6.06 15.35
N TYR A 451 -8.86 4.77 15.68
CA TYR A 451 -7.98 3.72 15.16
C TYR A 451 -8.11 3.58 13.65
N SER A 452 -9.34 3.45 13.15
CA SER A 452 -9.59 3.33 11.71
C SER A 452 -9.11 4.55 10.93
N LEU A 453 -9.20 5.74 11.52
CA LEU A 453 -8.65 6.97 10.92
C LEU A 453 -7.12 6.90 10.77
N GLN A 454 -6.44 6.35 11.78
CA GLN A 454 -4.98 6.15 11.74
C GLN A 454 -4.59 5.14 10.66
N ASP A 455 -5.28 3.98 10.61
CA ASP A 455 -5.04 2.92 9.63
C ASP A 455 -5.26 3.43 8.20
N VAL A 456 -6.35 4.16 7.97
CA VAL A 456 -6.68 4.75 6.67
C VAL A 456 -5.67 5.83 6.25
N LYS A 457 -5.17 6.63 7.20
CA LYS A 457 -4.13 7.61 6.89
C LYS A 457 -2.87 6.94 6.34
N ILE A 458 -2.45 5.82 6.94
CA ILE A 458 -1.31 5.02 6.48
C ILE A 458 -1.60 4.43 5.09
N SER A 459 -2.78 3.83 4.90
CA SER A 459 -3.19 3.28 3.61
C SER A 459 -3.25 4.33 2.51
N LEU A 460 -3.74 5.55 2.82
CA LEU A 460 -3.78 6.68 1.88
C LEU A 460 -2.38 7.18 1.51
N GLU A 461 -1.45 7.24 2.44
CA GLU A 461 -0.06 7.63 2.15
C GLU A 461 0.55 6.68 1.10
N ARG A 462 0.30 5.36 1.23
CA ARG A 462 0.76 4.35 0.26
C ARG A 462 0.03 4.38 -1.08
N ILE A 463 -1.28 4.57 -1.08
CA ILE A 463 -2.08 4.69 -2.31
C ILE A 463 -1.68 5.97 -3.07
N ASN A 464 -1.45 7.08 -2.35
CA ASN A 464 -1.04 8.35 -2.94
C ASN A 464 0.29 8.27 -3.67
N GLU A 465 1.24 7.47 -3.21
CA GLU A 465 2.53 7.24 -3.88
C GLU A 465 2.31 6.82 -5.35
N ILE A 466 1.33 5.95 -5.62
CA ILE A 466 0.98 5.53 -6.98
C ILE A 466 0.24 6.64 -7.72
N HIS A 467 -0.72 7.28 -7.09
CA HIS A 467 -1.54 8.31 -7.74
C HIS A 467 -0.75 9.57 -8.10
N GLU A 468 0.26 9.92 -7.31
CA GLU A 468 1.13 11.08 -7.54
C GLU A 468 2.30 10.76 -8.48
N GLY A 469 2.58 9.47 -8.73
CA GLY A 469 3.58 9.03 -9.70
C GLY A 469 3.40 9.73 -11.06
N LYS A 470 4.50 10.16 -11.69
CA LYS A 470 4.45 10.80 -13.01
C LYS A 470 3.90 9.81 -14.04
N ASN A 471 2.96 10.27 -14.87
CA ASN A 471 2.46 9.46 -15.96
C ASN A 471 3.55 9.30 -17.02
N GLU A 472 3.55 8.18 -17.72
CA GLU A 472 4.45 7.92 -18.84
C GLU A 472 4.22 8.92 -19.99
N GLU A 473 2.95 9.26 -20.26
CA GLU A 473 2.58 10.26 -21.27
C GLU A 473 2.36 11.62 -20.59
N SER A 474 3.04 12.66 -21.08
CA SER A 474 2.71 14.06 -20.80
C SER A 474 1.55 14.50 -21.68
N THR A 475 0.69 15.38 -21.17
CA THR A 475 -0.53 15.83 -21.86
C THR A 475 -0.27 16.83 -23.00
N ASP A 476 0.95 17.33 -23.17
CA ASP A 476 1.27 18.42 -24.06
C ASP A 476 1.88 17.95 -25.40
N ASN A 477 1.22 18.32 -26.49
CA ASN A 477 1.67 18.38 -27.90
C ASN A 477 2.43 17.16 -28.43
N GLN A 478 1.90 15.96 -28.27
CA GLN A 478 2.55 14.76 -28.78
C GLN A 478 2.17 14.52 -30.26
N VAL A 479 3.20 14.37 -31.08
CA VAL A 479 3.07 14.08 -32.51
C VAL A 479 2.50 12.68 -32.73
N LYS A 480 1.53 12.58 -33.66
CA LYS A 480 0.86 11.32 -34.06
C LYS A 480 0.98 11.05 -35.57
N THR A 481 2.03 11.55 -36.21
CA THR A 481 2.28 11.36 -37.65
C THR A 481 3.77 11.26 -37.89
N PHE A 482 4.20 10.41 -38.83
CA PHE A 482 5.55 10.44 -39.35
C PHE A 482 5.66 11.57 -40.40
N THR A 483 6.78 12.25 -40.43
CA THR A 483 7.00 13.40 -41.33
C THR A 483 7.91 13.08 -42.50
N ASP A 484 8.84 12.16 -42.32
CA ASP A 484 9.90 11.84 -43.27
C ASP A 484 10.07 10.31 -43.45
N GLU A 485 11.13 9.89 -44.10
CA GLU A 485 11.54 8.50 -44.22
C GLU A 485 11.54 7.82 -42.83
N LYS A 486 10.93 6.64 -42.76
CA LYS A 486 10.76 5.90 -41.49
C LYS A 486 12.05 5.21 -41.05
N SER A 487 13.12 6.01 -40.88
CA SER A 487 14.41 5.57 -40.33
C SER A 487 14.46 5.81 -38.81
N ILE A 488 15.32 5.06 -38.11
CA ILE A 488 15.65 5.29 -36.70
C ILE A 488 17.13 5.65 -36.60
N ASN A 489 17.44 6.83 -36.13
CA ASN A 489 18.82 7.27 -35.91
C ASN A 489 19.10 7.36 -34.39
N ILE A 490 20.20 6.78 -33.99
CA ILE A 490 20.67 6.68 -32.61
C ILE A 490 22.01 7.39 -32.53
N GLU A 491 22.08 8.42 -31.65
CA GLU A 491 23.26 9.27 -31.51
C GLU A 491 23.80 9.29 -30.09
N SER A 492 25.00 8.71 -29.90
CA SER A 492 25.80 8.74 -28.66
C SER A 492 24.99 8.45 -27.38
N ILE A 493 24.19 7.38 -27.42
CA ILE A 493 23.32 7.01 -26.28
C ILE A 493 24.15 6.46 -25.12
N ASP A 494 23.93 7.07 -23.96
CA ASP A 494 24.29 6.53 -22.64
C ASP A 494 23.05 6.11 -21.87
N PHE A 495 23.12 4.95 -21.22
CA PHE A 495 22.02 4.46 -20.39
C PHE A 495 22.50 3.63 -19.19
N LYS A 496 21.79 3.78 -18.08
CA LYS A 496 21.85 2.97 -16.87
C LYS A 496 20.43 2.71 -16.35
N TYR A 497 20.15 1.52 -15.86
CA TYR A 497 18.88 1.24 -15.16
C TYR A 497 18.82 1.93 -13.80
N ASP A 498 19.91 1.88 -13.02
CA ASP A 498 20.09 2.67 -11.81
C ASP A 498 20.95 3.90 -12.15
N PRO A 499 20.43 5.14 -12.04
CA PRO A 499 21.20 6.36 -12.31
C PRO A 499 22.49 6.46 -11.50
N HIS A 500 22.52 5.83 -10.33
CA HIS A 500 23.66 5.82 -9.40
C HIS A 500 24.63 4.65 -9.62
N ALA A 501 24.35 3.73 -10.56
CA ALA A 501 25.26 2.62 -10.86
C ALA A 501 26.60 3.14 -11.38
N LEU A 502 27.71 2.46 -11.03
CA LEU A 502 29.06 2.85 -11.47
C LEU A 502 29.28 2.54 -12.95
N LYS A 503 28.67 1.48 -13.47
CA LYS A 503 28.83 1.05 -14.87
C LYS A 503 27.64 1.44 -15.70
N LYS A 504 27.86 1.93 -16.91
CA LYS A 504 26.81 2.16 -17.90
C LYS A 504 26.44 0.83 -18.56
N THR A 505 25.14 0.61 -18.79
CA THR A 505 24.65 -0.52 -19.59
C THR A 505 24.90 -0.27 -21.08
N LEU A 506 24.67 0.96 -21.52
CA LEU A 506 25.08 1.42 -22.86
C LEU A 506 26.00 2.63 -22.71
N ASN A 507 27.06 2.70 -23.52
CA ASN A 507 28.07 3.74 -23.43
C ASN A 507 28.43 4.26 -24.85
N GLY A 508 27.90 5.45 -25.19
CA GLY A 508 28.18 6.16 -26.44
C GLY A 508 27.73 5.40 -27.71
N VAL A 509 26.60 4.68 -27.67
CA VAL A 509 26.12 3.87 -28.80
C VAL A 509 25.55 4.78 -29.89
N SER A 510 26.03 4.61 -31.14
CA SER A 510 25.57 5.37 -32.30
C SER A 510 25.44 4.46 -33.51
N PHE A 511 24.28 4.46 -34.18
CA PHE A 511 24.03 3.80 -35.46
C PHE A 511 22.71 4.23 -36.08
N ASN A 512 22.49 3.87 -37.35
CA ASN A 512 21.27 4.16 -38.08
C ASN A 512 20.57 2.86 -38.54
N ILE A 513 19.25 2.82 -38.42
CA ILE A 513 18.37 1.77 -38.95
C ILE A 513 17.59 2.38 -40.14
N PRO A 514 17.98 2.07 -41.37
CA PRO A 514 17.33 2.63 -42.54
C PRO A 514 15.94 1.99 -42.79
N GLU A 515 15.05 2.73 -43.41
CA GLU A 515 13.72 2.25 -43.81
C GLU A 515 13.83 1.07 -44.80
N GLY A 516 12.93 0.10 -44.67
CA GLY A 516 12.80 -1.05 -45.56
C GLY A 516 14.00 -2.04 -45.52
N LYS A 517 14.91 -1.91 -44.56
CA LYS A 517 16.04 -2.80 -44.35
C LYS A 517 15.91 -3.61 -43.08
N VAL A 518 16.60 -4.73 -43.03
CA VAL A 518 16.77 -5.54 -41.80
C VAL A 518 18.12 -5.17 -41.19
N THR A 519 18.12 -4.72 -39.95
CA THR A 519 19.33 -4.42 -39.19
C THR A 519 19.48 -5.46 -38.08
N ALA A 520 20.61 -6.20 -38.11
CA ALA A 520 20.92 -7.18 -37.08
C ALA A 520 21.84 -6.56 -36.01
N ILE A 521 21.40 -6.61 -34.73
CA ILE A 521 22.23 -6.15 -33.60
C ILE A 521 22.83 -7.40 -32.94
N VAL A 522 24.15 -7.53 -33.06
CA VAL A 522 24.93 -8.68 -32.60
C VAL A 522 25.82 -8.28 -31.42
N GLY A 523 25.98 -9.16 -30.45
CA GLY A 523 26.84 -8.92 -29.29
C GLY A 523 26.70 -10.05 -28.26
N ALA A 524 27.66 -10.10 -27.33
CA ALA A 524 27.67 -11.07 -26.21
C ALA A 524 26.40 -10.95 -25.35
N SER A 525 26.09 -12.01 -24.60
CA SER A 525 25.02 -11.92 -23.60
C SER A 525 25.36 -10.83 -22.58
N GLY A 526 24.36 -10.02 -22.18
CA GLY A 526 24.57 -8.87 -21.30
C GLY A 526 25.15 -7.61 -21.94
N SER A 527 25.36 -7.58 -23.27
CA SER A 527 25.88 -6.38 -23.98
C SER A 527 24.89 -5.23 -24.14
N GLY A 528 23.64 -5.40 -23.67
CA GLY A 528 22.60 -4.35 -23.72
C GLY A 528 21.67 -4.38 -24.93
N LYS A 529 21.62 -5.47 -25.71
CA LYS A 529 20.74 -5.61 -26.91
C LYS A 529 19.25 -5.39 -26.56
N THR A 530 18.74 -6.11 -25.58
CA THR A 530 17.37 -5.96 -25.07
C THR A 530 17.12 -4.56 -24.51
N THR A 531 18.12 -3.99 -23.82
CA THR A 531 18.04 -2.62 -23.30
C THR A 531 17.86 -1.61 -24.42
N LEU A 532 18.58 -1.77 -25.50
CA LEU A 532 18.48 -0.90 -26.67
C LEU A 532 17.08 -0.95 -27.30
N ILE A 533 16.50 -2.14 -27.45
CA ILE A 533 15.11 -2.31 -27.93
C ILE A 533 14.13 -1.60 -26.97
N LYS A 534 14.29 -1.77 -25.67
CA LYS A 534 13.45 -1.10 -24.68
C LYS A 534 13.53 0.43 -24.75
N LEU A 535 14.72 0.98 -25.04
CA LEU A 535 14.90 2.43 -25.26
C LEU A 535 14.22 2.90 -26.56
N MET A 536 14.36 2.16 -27.66
CA MET A 536 13.68 2.47 -28.92
C MET A 536 12.14 2.38 -28.81
N LEU A 537 11.62 1.58 -27.88
CA LEU A 537 10.20 1.52 -27.56
C LEU A 537 9.73 2.59 -26.55
N GLY A 538 10.65 3.44 -26.09
CA GLY A 538 10.36 4.50 -25.13
C GLY A 538 9.95 3.97 -23.75
N TYR A 539 10.48 2.81 -23.30
CA TYR A 539 10.22 2.30 -21.95
C TYR A 539 11.00 3.08 -20.89
N TYR A 540 12.16 3.60 -21.26
CA TYR A 540 13.03 4.40 -20.39
C TYR A 540 13.54 5.64 -21.15
N PRO A 541 13.71 6.76 -20.46
CA PRO A 541 14.39 7.91 -21.04
C PRO A 541 15.91 7.63 -21.17
N VAL A 542 16.55 8.14 -22.21
CA VAL A 542 18.01 8.12 -22.35
C VAL A 542 18.67 9.10 -21.37
N MET A 543 19.85 8.78 -20.86
CA MET A 543 20.60 9.69 -19.98
C MET A 543 21.32 10.79 -20.75
N SER A 544 21.93 10.44 -21.87
CA SER A 544 22.56 11.37 -22.82
C SER A 544 22.40 10.82 -24.22
N GLY A 545 22.59 11.66 -25.23
CA GLY A 545 22.36 11.35 -26.64
C GLY A 545 20.88 11.49 -27.03
N SER A 546 20.54 11.02 -28.22
CA SER A 546 19.18 11.10 -28.74
C SER A 546 18.77 9.88 -29.55
N ILE A 547 17.50 9.55 -29.55
CA ILE A 547 16.84 8.59 -30.46
C ILE A 547 15.89 9.40 -31.32
N THR A 548 16.14 9.45 -32.63
CA THR A 548 15.24 10.10 -33.58
C THR A 548 14.55 9.06 -34.45
N ILE A 549 13.27 9.24 -34.68
CA ILE A 549 12.41 8.37 -35.52
C ILE A 549 11.80 9.27 -36.57
N ALA A 550 11.99 8.93 -37.84
CA ALA A 550 11.50 9.74 -38.96
C ALA A 550 11.91 11.24 -38.80
N GLY A 551 13.15 11.52 -38.40
CA GLY A 551 13.71 12.86 -38.22
C GLY A 551 13.29 13.59 -36.94
N ARG A 552 12.47 13.01 -36.05
CA ARG A 552 12.01 13.62 -34.79
C ARG A 552 12.43 12.82 -33.58
N ASN A 553 12.65 13.50 -32.45
CA ASN A 553 13.01 12.83 -31.19
C ASN A 553 11.84 11.98 -30.69
N ILE A 554 12.15 10.77 -30.18
CA ILE A 554 11.16 9.82 -29.64
C ILE A 554 10.29 10.47 -28.53
N ASN A 555 10.84 11.38 -27.74
CA ASN A 555 10.13 12.07 -26.66
C ASN A 555 9.03 13.03 -27.16
N GLU A 556 9.02 13.40 -28.44
CA GLU A 556 8.00 14.25 -29.05
C GLU A 556 6.78 13.45 -29.49
N TYR A 557 6.94 12.14 -29.69
CA TYR A 557 5.84 11.27 -30.09
C TYR A 557 4.96 10.89 -28.91
N ASN A 558 3.67 10.68 -29.20
CA ASN A 558 2.80 9.96 -28.25
C ASN A 558 3.25 8.52 -28.18
N LEU A 559 3.73 8.07 -27.00
CA LEU A 559 4.32 6.73 -26.84
C LEU A 559 3.31 5.61 -27.13
N LYS A 560 2.03 5.79 -26.80
CA LYS A 560 0.98 4.84 -27.13
C LYS A 560 0.77 4.74 -28.63
N TRP A 561 0.76 5.89 -29.33
CA TRP A 561 0.69 5.92 -30.79
C TRP A 561 1.94 5.29 -31.41
N TRP A 562 3.14 5.62 -30.94
CA TRP A 562 4.41 5.04 -31.39
C TRP A 562 4.39 3.51 -31.25
N ARG A 563 4.10 2.98 -30.07
CA ARG A 563 4.06 1.54 -29.82
C ARG A 563 2.97 0.82 -30.63
N ARG A 564 1.91 1.52 -31.05
CA ARG A 564 0.89 0.96 -31.94
C ARG A 564 1.45 0.68 -33.33
N HIS A 565 2.44 1.47 -33.80
CA HIS A 565 3.13 1.30 -35.06
C HIS A 565 4.34 0.34 -34.98
N CYS A 566 4.62 -0.21 -33.78
CA CYS A 566 5.66 -1.19 -33.54
C CYS A 566 5.10 -2.59 -33.33
N GLY A 567 5.56 -3.56 -34.12
CA GLY A 567 5.43 -4.99 -33.81
C GLY A 567 6.61 -5.45 -32.99
N VAL A 568 6.36 -6.05 -31.83
CA VAL A 568 7.44 -6.37 -30.88
C VAL A 568 7.33 -7.82 -30.42
N VAL A 569 8.45 -8.54 -30.50
CA VAL A 569 8.61 -9.86 -29.89
C VAL A 569 9.77 -9.78 -28.93
N MET A 570 9.46 -9.80 -27.63
CA MET A 570 10.47 -9.79 -26.57
C MET A 570 10.87 -11.21 -26.18
N GLN A 571 12.04 -11.38 -25.61
CA GLN A 571 12.58 -12.65 -25.12
C GLN A 571 11.60 -13.33 -24.13
N ASP A 572 11.07 -12.57 -23.17
CA ASP A 572 10.13 -13.01 -22.12
C ASP A 572 8.68 -12.68 -22.44
N GLY A 573 8.26 -12.83 -23.72
CA GLY A 573 6.91 -12.53 -24.15
C GLY A 573 5.85 -13.36 -23.40
N VAL A 574 4.76 -12.72 -22.95
CA VAL A 574 3.68 -13.34 -22.18
C VAL A 574 2.51 -13.78 -23.06
N ILE A 575 2.02 -14.99 -22.82
CA ILE A 575 0.75 -15.49 -23.35
C ILE A 575 -0.32 -15.31 -22.26
N PHE A 576 -1.42 -14.65 -22.61
CA PHE A 576 -2.55 -14.46 -21.72
C PHE A 576 -3.41 -15.72 -21.65
N SER A 577 -4.06 -15.98 -20.52
CA SER A 577 -5.04 -17.09 -20.37
C SER A 577 -6.34 -16.76 -21.11
N GLU A 578 -6.26 -16.71 -22.45
CA GLU A 578 -7.34 -16.36 -23.36
C GLU A 578 -7.29 -17.25 -24.62
N SER A 579 -8.24 -17.07 -25.55
CA SER A 579 -8.22 -17.78 -26.83
C SER A 579 -6.99 -17.41 -27.66
N ILE A 580 -6.57 -18.29 -28.57
CA ILE A 580 -5.49 -18.03 -29.53
C ILE A 580 -5.81 -16.77 -30.34
N ALA A 581 -7.06 -16.61 -30.79
CA ALA A 581 -7.49 -15.41 -31.50
C ALA A 581 -7.24 -14.12 -30.69
N ARG A 582 -7.59 -14.11 -29.43
CA ARG A 582 -7.39 -12.96 -28.54
C ARG A 582 -5.92 -12.74 -28.19
N ASN A 583 -5.14 -13.80 -28.10
CA ASN A 583 -3.69 -13.69 -27.91
C ASN A 583 -2.94 -13.11 -29.12
N ILE A 584 -3.47 -13.30 -30.34
CA ILE A 584 -2.91 -12.71 -31.56
C ILE A 584 -3.46 -11.29 -31.74
N ALA A 585 -4.79 -11.11 -31.66
CA ALA A 585 -5.47 -9.82 -31.76
C ALA A 585 -5.69 -9.23 -30.36
N VAL A 586 -4.69 -8.58 -29.81
CA VAL A 586 -4.70 -8.03 -28.42
C VAL A 586 -5.38 -6.67 -28.32
N ASP A 587 -5.82 -6.07 -29.43
CA ASP A 587 -6.51 -4.78 -29.44
C ASP A 587 -7.97 -4.87 -28.92
N ASP A 588 -8.56 -3.75 -28.59
CA ASP A 588 -9.92 -3.68 -28.03
C ASP A 588 -11.04 -3.92 -29.05
N GLY A 589 -10.68 -4.17 -30.33
CA GLY A 589 -11.64 -4.33 -31.43
C GLY A 589 -12.16 -5.74 -31.62
N GLU A 590 -13.07 -5.90 -32.60
CA GLU A 590 -13.46 -7.20 -33.12
C GLU A 590 -12.30 -7.83 -33.88
N VAL A 591 -12.10 -9.14 -33.68
CA VAL A 591 -11.01 -9.86 -34.32
C VAL A 591 -11.26 -9.94 -35.82
N ASN A 592 -10.39 -9.35 -36.62
CA ASN A 592 -10.44 -9.50 -38.09
C ASN A 592 -9.88 -10.85 -38.51
N VAL A 593 -10.75 -11.74 -38.92
CA VAL A 593 -10.40 -13.14 -39.23
C VAL A 593 -9.36 -13.24 -40.36
N MET A 594 -9.48 -12.43 -41.42
CA MET A 594 -8.53 -12.47 -42.55
C MET A 594 -7.11 -12.01 -42.09
N ARG A 595 -7.02 -10.97 -41.27
CA ARG A 595 -5.73 -10.53 -40.71
C ARG A 595 -5.17 -11.57 -39.75
N LEU A 596 -6.02 -12.21 -38.93
CA LEU A 596 -5.65 -13.26 -38.00
C LEU A 596 -5.03 -14.47 -38.73
N GLU A 597 -5.70 -14.98 -39.73
CA GLU A 597 -5.18 -16.10 -40.51
C GLU A 597 -3.90 -15.75 -41.25
N ARG A 598 -3.84 -14.55 -41.88
CA ARG A 598 -2.62 -14.09 -42.55
C ARG A 598 -1.44 -14.04 -41.57
N ALA A 599 -1.65 -13.43 -40.39
CA ALA A 599 -0.59 -13.32 -39.37
C ALA A 599 -0.15 -14.70 -38.86
N ALA A 600 -1.10 -15.61 -38.62
CA ALA A 600 -0.83 -16.98 -38.20
C ALA A 600 -0.07 -17.79 -39.26
N ARG A 601 -0.36 -17.61 -40.55
CA ARG A 601 0.38 -18.24 -41.67
C ARG A 601 1.80 -17.70 -41.75
N ILE A 602 2.00 -16.38 -41.66
CA ILE A 602 3.34 -15.77 -41.66
C ILE A 602 4.17 -16.31 -40.47
N ALA A 603 3.55 -16.47 -39.32
CA ALA A 603 4.23 -17.00 -38.13
C ALA A 603 4.35 -18.53 -38.10
N ASN A 604 3.88 -19.23 -39.16
CA ASN A 604 3.89 -20.69 -39.29
C ASN A 604 3.23 -21.41 -38.08
N ILE A 605 2.07 -20.92 -37.61
CA ILE A 605 1.30 -21.51 -36.52
C ILE A 605 -0.10 -21.93 -36.96
N HIS A 606 -0.55 -21.49 -38.15
CA HIS A 606 -1.91 -21.71 -38.69
C HIS A 606 -2.32 -23.17 -38.69
N ASP A 607 -1.48 -24.05 -39.27
CA ASP A 607 -1.81 -25.46 -39.44
C ASP A 607 -1.93 -26.19 -38.09
N TYR A 608 -1.06 -25.84 -37.14
CA TYR A 608 -1.20 -26.34 -35.78
C TYR A 608 -2.52 -25.91 -35.12
N VAL A 609 -2.90 -24.64 -35.28
CA VAL A 609 -4.16 -24.12 -34.74
C VAL A 609 -5.37 -24.77 -35.36
N MET A 610 -5.34 -24.99 -36.68
CA MET A 610 -6.43 -25.65 -37.39
C MET A 610 -6.60 -27.15 -37.04
N GLY A 611 -5.54 -27.78 -36.52
CA GLY A 611 -5.59 -29.15 -35.99
C GLY A 611 -6.21 -29.25 -34.59
N LEU A 612 -6.42 -28.12 -33.88
CA LEU A 612 -7.05 -28.10 -32.56
C LEU A 612 -8.58 -28.19 -32.68
N PRO A 613 -9.29 -28.87 -31.73
CA PRO A 613 -10.76 -29.03 -31.79
C PRO A 613 -11.52 -27.70 -31.88
N LEU A 614 -11.10 -26.67 -31.13
CA LEU A 614 -11.71 -25.34 -31.10
C LEU A 614 -10.97 -24.32 -31.98
N LYS A 615 -9.96 -24.74 -32.74
CA LYS A 615 -9.17 -23.90 -33.64
C LYS A 615 -8.71 -22.63 -32.92
N TYR A 616 -8.93 -21.44 -33.48
CA TYR A 616 -8.57 -20.13 -32.91
C TYR A 616 -9.30 -19.79 -31.62
N ASN A 617 -10.42 -20.47 -31.30
CA ASN A 617 -11.13 -20.28 -30.02
C ASN A 617 -10.56 -21.12 -28.88
N THR A 618 -9.52 -21.91 -29.12
CA THR A 618 -8.84 -22.71 -28.12
C THR A 618 -8.20 -21.78 -27.08
N ILE A 619 -8.53 -21.97 -25.80
CA ILE A 619 -7.93 -21.24 -24.67
C ILE A 619 -6.53 -21.80 -24.43
N ILE A 620 -5.56 -20.91 -24.36
CA ILE A 620 -4.15 -21.19 -24.12
C ILE A 620 -3.65 -20.42 -22.90
N GLY A 621 -2.44 -20.66 -22.46
CA GLY A 621 -1.86 -20.03 -21.29
C GLY A 621 -1.95 -20.93 -20.06
N ARG A 622 -1.93 -20.31 -18.86
CA ARG A 622 -1.86 -21.03 -17.60
C ARG A 622 -3.11 -21.90 -17.33
N ASP A 623 -4.28 -21.40 -17.74
CA ASP A 623 -5.59 -22.04 -17.51
C ASP A 623 -6.09 -22.84 -18.70
N GLY A 624 -5.28 -22.96 -19.78
CA GLY A 624 -5.64 -23.60 -21.02
C GLY A 624 -4.65 -24.69 -21.47
N ILE A 625 -4.66 -24.98 -22.77
CA ILE A 625 -3.73 -25.94 -23.37
C ILE A 625 -2.29 -25.40 -23.25
N GLY A 626 -1.38 -26.21 -22.72
CA GLY A 626 0.04 -25.90 -22.68
C GLY A 626 0.64 -25.83 -24.09
N LEU A 627 1.44 -24.81 -24.34
CA LEU A 627 2.15 -24.61 -25.60
C LEU A 627 3.63 -24.96 -25.43
N SER A 628 4.22 -25.55 -26.47
CA SER A 628 5.67 -25.63 -26.53
C SER A 628 6.28 -24.24 -26.64
N GLN A 629 7.56 -24.11 -26.27
CA GLN A 629 8.26 -22.80 -26.34
C GLN A 629 8.25 -22.24 -27.77
N GLY A 630 8.43 -23.10 -28.81
CA GLY A 630 8.33 -22.68 -30.20
C GLY A 630 6.94 -22.23 -30.62
N GLN A 631 5.88 -22.92 -30.15
CA GLN A 631 4.49 -22.51 -30.43
C GLN A 631 4.16 -21.19 -29.77
N LYS A 632 4.59 -20.98 -28.50
CA LYS A 632 4.48 -19.71 -27.78
C LYS A 632 5.12 -18.59 -28.59
N GLN A 633 6.33 -18.79 -29.08
CA GLN A 633 7.07 -17.80 -29.84
C GLN A 633 6.40 -17.47 -31.17
N ARG A 634 5.89 -18.48 -31.91
CA ARG A 634 5.13 -18.27 -33.14
C ARG A 634 3.84 -17.46 -32.91
N ILE A 635 3.13 -17.66 -31.78
CA ILE A 635 1.97 -16.82 -31.42
C ILE A 635 2.42 -15.37 -31.15
N LEU A 636 3.55 -15.13 -30.48
CA LEU A 636 4.08 -13.78 -30.26
C LEU A 636 4.48 -13.10 -31.57
N ILE A 637 5.05 -13.85 -32.51
CA ILE A 637 5.32 -13.35 -33.87
C ILE A 637 4.01 -13.03 -34.61
N ALA A 638 3.00 -13.92 -34.57
CA ALA A 638 1.69 -13.66 -35.15
C ALA A 638 1.04 -12.41 -34.56
N ARG A 639 1.16 -12.19 -33.24
CA ARG A 639 0.72 -10.96 -32.54
C ARG A 639 1.39 -9.70 -33.09
N ALA A 640 2.72 -9.74 -33.28
CA ALA A 640 3.46 -8.61 -33.82
C ALA A 640 3.04 -8.29 -35.28
N VAL A 641 2.87 -9.32 -36.10
CA VAL A 641 2.43 -9.21 -37.53
C VAL A 641 0.97 -8.74 -37.63
N TYR A 642 0.07 -9.20 -36.74
CA TYR A 642 -1.35 -8.85 -36.79
C TYR A 642 -1.57 -7.34 -36.65
N LYS A 643 -0.72 -6.63 -35.89
CA LYS A 643 -0.77 -5.18 -35.77
C LYS A 643 -0.58 -4.45 -37.10
N ASN A 644 0.00 -5.09 -38.11
CA ASN A 644 0.44 -4.47 -39.36
C ASN A 644 1.35 -3.26 -39.10
N PRO A 645 2.47 -3.44 -38.40
CA PRO A 645 3.28 -2.37 -37.89
C PRO A 645 4.19 -1.77 -38.99
N ASP A 646 4.60 -0.50 -38.78
CA ASP A 646 5.62 0.15 -39.60
C ASP A 646 7.05 -0.32 -39.24
N PHE A 647 7.25 -0.68 -37.95
CA PHE A 647 8.54 -1.17 -37.45
C PHE A 647 8.35 -2.52 -36.74
N ILE A 648 9.32 -3.42 -36.90
CA ILE A 648 9.32 -4.72 -36.23
C ILE A 648 10.62 -4.85 -35.41
N PHE A 649 10.47 -5.13 -34.11
CA PHE A 649 11.55 -5.39 -33.18
C PHE A 649 11.50 -6.84 -32.71
N LEU A 650 12.57 -7.59 -32.92
CA LEU A 650 12.68 -9.00 -32.57
C LEU A 650 13.85 -9.20 -31.62
N ASP A 651 13.55 -9.56 -30.38
CA ASP A 651 14.56 -9.87 -29.36
C ASP A 651 14.60 -11.38 -29.13
N GLU A 652 15.67 -12.01 -29.65
CA GLU A 652 15.90 -13.48 -29.61
C GLU A 652 14.68 -14.30 -30.13
N ALA A 653 13.94 -13.77 -31.09
CA ALA A 653 12.70 -14.37 -31.59
C ALA A 653 12.88 -15.74 -32.26
N THR A 654 14.11 -16.19 -32.48
CA THR A 654 14.40 -17.46 -33.17
C THR A 654 14.95 -18.54 -32.25
N ASN A 655 15.22 -18.27 -30.98
CA ASN A 655 15.89 -19.20 -30.04
C ASN A 655 15.14 -20.54 -29.85
N ALA A 656 13.83 -20.56 -30.02
CA ALA A 656 12.98 -21.74 -29.84
C ALA A 656 12.34 -22.21 -31.17
N LEU A 657 12.77 -21.66 -32.30
CA LEU A 657 12.25 -22.08 -33.63
C LEU A 657 13.21 -23.08 -34.27
N ASP A 658 12.67 -24.17 -34.80
CA ASP A 658 13.43 -25.10 -35.60
C ASP A 658 13.93 -24.41 -36.87
N ALA A 659 15.18 -24.63 -37.23
CA ALA A 659 15.79 -24.14 -38.44
C ALA A 659 15.27 -24.92 -39.66
N LYS A 660 14.00 -24.71 -40.05
CA LYS A 660 13.41 -25.18 -41.30
C LYS A 660 12.85 -24.02 -42.08
#